data_cf5c1f365a90919fd37c10977099c49a
#
_entry.id   cf5c1f365a90919fd37c10977099c49a
#
_cell.length_a   1.000
_cell.length_b   1.000
_cell.length_c   1.000
_cell.angle_alpha   90.00
_cell.angle_beta   90.00
_cell.angle_gamma   90.00
#
_symmetry.space_group_name_H-M   'P 1'
#
loop_
_entity.id
_entity.type
_entity.pdbx_description
1 polymer ?
#
loop_
_entity_poly.entity_id
_entity_poly.type
_entity_poly.pdbx_seq_one_letter_code
_entity_poly.pdbx_strand_id
1 'polypeptide(L)'
;MASAKLIALSVAVGVAVLAGCSHSGSNQAGAPAPAQSKSTQPPTPDPRVGLKPGKTDAGQAIWNLRLASSTPPSKQFVDGINSDLAFTGHYAVQGSFNGYQVWDISDPRKPKLETAYVCPGSQSDVSVYRNLLFVSGENLTARLDCGTQGIEDTVSQARLRGLRIFDISDIAHPRNLGNVQTCRGSHTHSLLVDPKDKDNVYVYISGQAPVRSPAEMPGCVIAPKDPNTALFRIEVIKVPLAQPGQARIVSSPRIFQDLVAPPTHGETREDSVATAKAVAEAKANGGFIAVIHGKEEVLQPDDVAALLDRAVKARGGTGAPTAADSAALRQALPAIVDSAMKAQMAQEPDSTAGPTQCHDITLYPGIGRAGGACAGYGLLLDITDPAHPKRIAAASDSNFSYWHSATFNNSGSKMLFSDEWGGGTQPKCRKTDPKEWGADAIFTLSGQSSLQFQSYYKLSAPQLPSENCVAHNGSLIPIPGRDVMAQAWYQGGVSVFDWTDPKHPKEIAYFDRGPLDPEKLELGGYWSTYWYNGYIYGSEITRGLDVFELQPSGFLTQNEIEAAKSVKLDYFNTQGQVKFSWPASYSLARAYLDQLERSSGLDAGTIARTRSELAKAEKSSGSGKNALLSRLVSQLEVAVNGAADTAKVRTLAGVVKQ
;
A
#
# COMPACT_ATOMS: atom_id res chain seq x y z
N MET A 1 -5.54 -19.97 2.09
CA MET A 1 -6.75 -19.22 1.77
C MET A 1 -7.27 -19.73 0.43
N ALA A 2 -8.41 -20.38 0.42
CA ALA A 2 -8.98 -21.01 -0.78
C ALA A 2 -10.17 -20.18 -1.25
N SER A 3 -10.17 -19.82 -2.52
CA SER A 3 -11.24 -19.05 -3.16
C SER A 3 -12.54 -19.85 -3.21
N ALA A 4 -13.63 -19.24 -2.76
CA ALA A 4 -14.98 -19.79 -2.93
C ALA A 4 -15.54 -19.41 -4.31
N LYS A 5 -16.02 -20.40 -5.05
CA LYS A 5 -16.97 -20.23 -6.14
C LYS A 5 -18.33 -20.66 -5.64
N LEU A 6 -19.31 -19.79 -5.64
CA LEU A 6 -20.72 -20.15 -5.49
C LEU A 6 -21.49 -19.84 -6.77
N ILE A 7 -22.25 -20.83 -7.18
CA ILE A 7 -23.09 -20.87 -8.38
C ILE A 7 -24.40 -20.14 -8.09
N ALA A 8 -24.77 -19.22 -8.96
CA ALA A 8 -26.05 -18.52 -8.91
C ALA A 8 -27.16 -19.39 -9.51
N LEU A 9 -28.29 -19.47 -8.81
CA LEU A 9 -29.55 -20.03 -9.36
C LEU A 9 -30.54 -18.90 -9.60
N SER A 10 -30.92 -18.74 -10.85
CA SER A 10 -31.87 -17.74 -11.33
C SER A 10 -33.31 -18.16 -11.05
N VAL A 11 -34.15 -17.26 -10.57
CA VAL A 11 -35.59 -17.32 -10.78
C VAL A 11 -36.08 -15.95 -11.25
N ALA A 12 -36.59 -15.92 -12.45
CA ALA A 12 -37.27 -14.79 -13.05
C ALA A 12 -38.78 -14.87 -12.78
N VAL A 13 -39.39 -13.77 -12.38
CA VAL A 13 -40.79 -13.48 -12.68
C VAL A 13 -40.98 -11.99 -12.88
N GLY A 14 -41.65 -11.67 -13.91
CA GLY A 14 -41.72 -10.45 -14.62
C GLY A 14 -42.96 -9.60 -14.38
N VAL A 15 -43.07 -8.62 -15.29
CA VAL A 15 -44.24 -7.83 -15.76
C VAL A 15 -44.48 -6.52 -14.98
N ALA A 16 -44.03 -5.43 -15.49
CA ALA A 16 -44.67 -4.36 -16.30
C ALA A 16 -45.79 -3.55 -15.61
N VAL A 17 -45.66 -2.21 -15.63
CA VAL A 17 -46.54 -1.33 -16.40
C VAL A 17 -46.06 0.14 -16.30
N LEU A 18 -46.12 0.81 -17.41
CA LEU A 18 -45.81 2.18 -17.74
C LEU A 18 -46.67 3.21 -17.03
N ALA A 19 -46.09 4.33 -16.64
CA ALA A 19 -46.75 5.63 -16.71
C ALA A 19 -45.69 6.73 -16.87
N GLY A 20 -45.71 7.40 -17.99
CA GLY A 20 -44.88 8.55 -18.27
C GLY A 20 -45.39 9.80 -17.54
N CYS A 21 -44.43 10.63 -17.12
CA CYS A 21 -44.66 12.05 -16.89
C CYS A 21 -43.45 12.82 -17.40
N SER A 22 -43.67 13.57 -18.44
CA SER A 22 -42.78 14.61 -18.96
C SER A 22 -42.58 15.70 -17.90
N HIS A 23 -41.32 15.99 -17.55
CA HIS A 23 -40.98 17.24 -16.88
C HIS A 23 -39.88 17.96 -17.67
N SER A 24 -40.28 19.15 -18.03
CA SER A 24 -39.52 20.22 -18.67
C SER A 24 -38.21 20.51 -17.93
N GLY A 25 -37.12 20.65 -18.72
CA GLY A 25 -35.81 21.07 -18.23
C GLY A 25 -35.85 22.47 -17.63
N SER A 26 -35.44 22.60 -16.40
CA SER A 26 -34.98 23.84 -15.81
C SER A 26 -33.44 23.77 -15.70
N ASN A 27 -32.77 24.67 -16.41
CA ASN A 27 -31.36 24.99 -16.21
C ASN A 27 -31.16 25.42 -14.76
N GLN A 28 -30.71 24.52 -13.91
CA GLN A 28 -30.16 24.93 -12.61
C GLN A 28 -28.74 25.43 -12.87
N ALA A 29 -28.54 26.73 -12.77
CA ALA A 29 -27.24 27.35 -12.61
C ALA A 29 -26.53 26.65 -11.44
N GLY A 30 -25.32 26.17 -11.66
CA GLY A 30 -24.55 25.46 -10.66
C GLY A 30 -24.46 26.26 -9.36
N ALA A 31 -24.75 25.60 -8.25
CA ALA A 31 -24.58 26.18 -6.92
C ALA A 31 -23.12 26.66 -6.78
N PRO A 32 -22.88 27.85 -6.19
CA PRO A 32 -21.52 28.32 -5.95
C PRO A 32 -20.77 27.29 -5.11
N ALA A 33 -19.51 27.00 -5.51
CA ALA A 33 -18.64 26.11 -4.75
C ALA A 33 -18.62 26.56 -3.27
N PRO A 34 -18.74 25.64 -2.31
CA PRO A 34 -18.75 26.00 -0.90
C PRO A 34 -17.50 26.81 -0.57
N ALA A 35 -17.68 27.91 0.17
CA ALA A 35 -16.59 28.75 0.62
C ALA A 35 -15.55 27.90 1.34
N GLN A 36 -14.28 27.98 0.89
CA GLN A 36 -13.18 27.19 1.42
C GLN A 36 -13.02 27.44 2.92
N SER A 37 -13.16 26.40 3.71
CA SER A 37 -12.92 26.47 5.14
C SER A 37 -11.43 26.74 5.37
N LYS A 38 -11.10 27.88 5.96
CA LYS A 38 -9.73 28.17 6.44
C LYS A 38 -9.42 27.46 7.76
N SER A 39 -10.30 26.59 8.23
CA SER A 39 -10.15 25.87 9.49
C SER A 39 -8.94 24.93 9.43
N THR A 40 -8.12 24.99 10.48
CA THR A 40 -7.05 24.03 10.78
C THR A 40 -7.48 22.98 11.81
N GLN A 41 -8.78 22.91 12.10
CA GLN A 41 -9.38 21.90 12.96
C GLN A 41 -10.23 20.96 12.14
N PRO A 42 -10.12 19.63 12.35
CA PRO A 42 -11.03 18.67 11.75
C PRO A 42 -12.46 18.91 12.23
N PRO A 43 -13.46 18.46 11.48
CA PRO A 43 -14.87 18.51 11.93
C PRO A 43 -15.06 17.82 13.29
N THR A 44 -15.88 18.42 14.14
CA THR A 44 -16.21 17.85 15.45
C THR A 44 -17.74 17.92 15.64
N PRO A 45 -18.45 16.78 15.87
CA PRO A 45 -17.91 15.41 15.93
C PRO A 45 -17.29 14.96 14.61
N ASP A 46 -16.40 13.97 14.67
CA ASP A 46 -15.76 13.41 13.46
C ASP A 46 -16.84 12.67 12.63
N PRO A 47 -17.09 13.07 11.37
CA PRO A 47 -18.15 12.49 10.55
C PRO A 47 -17.85 11.07 10.04
N ARG A 48 -16.64 10.56 10.25
CA ARG A 48 -16.28 9.17 9.93
C ARG A 48 -16.88 8.18 10.93
N VAL A 49 -17.23 8.64 12.12
CA VAL A 49 -17.76 7.74 13.18
C VAL A 49 -19.17 7.31 12.86
N GLY A 50 -19.38 6.00 12.68
CA GLY A 50 -20.70 5.42 12.46
C GLY A 50 -21.27 5.66 11.06
N LEU A 51 -20.44 5.70 10.04
CA LEU A 51 -20.88 5.77 8.66
C LEU A 51 -21.81 4.60 8.30
N LYS A 52 -22.81 4.89 7.45
CA LYS A 52 -23.72 3.87 6.93
C LYS A 52 -22.94 2.77 6.20
N PRO A 53 -23.13 1.47 6.54
CA PRO A 53 -22.52 0.37 5.83
C PRO A 53 -23.12 0.16 4.44
N GLY A 54 -22.37 -0.50 3.55
CA GLY A 54 -22.87 -0.91 2.24
C GLY A 54 -21.76 -1.10 1.20
N LYS A 55 -21.91 -2.10 0.32
CA LYS A 55 -20.95 -2.36 -0.76
C LYS A 55 -20.96 -1.24 -1.81
N THR A 56 -22.15 -0.74 -2.20
CA THR A 56 -22.33 0.24 -3.29
C THR A 56 -22.88 1.58 -2.83
N ASP A 57 -23.50 1.65 -1.66
CA ASP A 57 -24.22 2.81 -1.14
C ASP A 57 -23.80 3.18 0.30
N ALA A 58 -22.59 2.81 0.69
CA ALA A 58 -21.99 3.19 1.96
C ALA A 58 -22.00 4.72 2.17
N GLY A 59 -22.18 5.16 3.41
CA GLY A 59 -21.99 6.55 3.79
C GLY A 59 -20.54 6.98 3.53
N GLN A 60 -20.33 8.28 3.30
CA GLN A 60 -19.01 8.83 3.01
C GLN A 60 -18.73 10.05 3.89
N ALA A 61 -17.48 10.17 4.31
CA ALA A 61 -16.96 11.37 4.98
C ALA A 61 -15.71 11.86 4.24
N ILE A 62 -15.62 13.15 3.99
CA ILE A 62 -14.51 13.76 3.27
C ILE A 62 -14.15 15.11 3.87
N TRP A 63 -12.88 15.38 4.00
CA TRP A 63 -12.36 16.64 4.52
C TRP A 63 -11.05 17.02 3.80
N ASN A 64 -11.01 18.26 3.28
CA ASN A 64 -9.87 18.81 2.53
C ASN A 64 -9.42 17.97 1.32
N LEU A 65 -10.23 17.01 0.90
CA LEU A 65 -10.14 16.26 -0.34
C LEU A 65 -11.40 16.45 -1.17
N ARG A 66 -11.35 16.07 -2.43
CA ARG A 66 -12.49 15.86 -3.30
C ARG A 66 -12.37 14.50 -3.98
N LEU A 67 -13.38 13.67 -3.90
CA LEU A 67 -13.49 12.47 -4.72
C LEU A 67 -13.76 12.91 -6.16
N ALA A 68 -12.78 12.72 -7.03
CA ALA A 68 -12.85 13.11 -8.43
C ALA A 68 -13.57 12.05 -9.28
N SER A 69 -13.33 10.78 -8.99
CA SER A 69 -14.02 9.64 -9.60
C SER A 69 -13.98 8.42 -8.70
N SER A 70 -14.95 7.52 -8.91
CA SER A 70 -14.99 6.18 -8.35
C SER A 70 -15.38 5.23 -9.48
N THR A 71 -14.50 4.31 -9.84
CA THR A 71 -14.64 3.41 -10.99
C THR A 71 -14.69 1.98 -10.49
N PRO A 72 -15.80 1.25 -10.68
CA PRO A 72 -15.92 -0.14 -10.23
C PRO A 72 -14.95 -1.05 -10.98
N PRO A 73 -14.58 -2.20 -10.39
CA PRO A 73 -13.74 -3.17 -11.07
C PRO A 73 -14.42 -3.71 -12.34
N SER A 74 -13.62 -4.17 -13.30
CA SER A 74 -14.16 -4.78 -14.51
C SER A 74 -14.91 -6.08 -14.18
N LYS A 75 -15.78 -6.53 -15.09
CA LYS A 75 -16.65 -7.70 -14.89
C LYS A 75 -15.90 -8.96 -14.42
N GLN A 76 -14.68 -9.19 -14.91
CA GLN A 76 -13.86 -10.35 -14.51
C GLN A 76 -13.29 -10.23 -13.11
N PHE A 77 -13.35 -9.03 -12.49
CA PHE A 77 -12.73 -8.71 -11.21
C PHE A 77 -13.72 -8.25 -10.14
N VAL A 78 -15.04 -8.24 -10.43
CA VAL A 78 -16.10 -7.77 -9.50
C VAL A 78 -16.08 -8.45 -8.13
N ASP A 79 -15.79 -9.76 -8.09
CA ASP A 79 -15.71 -10.54 -6.87
C ASP A 79 -14.25 -10.89 -6.50
N GLY A 80 -13.31 -10.16 -7.10
CA GLY A 80 -11.88 -10.27 -6.82
C GLY A 80 -11.46 -9.30 -5.71
N ILE A 81 -10.27 -9.55 -5.18
CA ILE A 81 -9.58 -8.65 -4.27
C ILE A 81 -8.60 -7.84 -5.12
N ASN A 82 -8.84 -6.52 -5.26
CA ASN A 82 -7.86 -5.63 -5.87
C ASN A 82 -6.71 -5.37 -4.89
N SER A 83 -5.51 -5.23 -5.43
CA SER A 83 -4.29 -5.02 -4.66
C SER A 83 -3.61 -3.71 -5.05
N ASP A 84 -2.32 -3.73 -5.26
CA ASP A 84 -1.50 -2.55 -5.42
C ASP A 84 -1.59 -1.88 -6.80
N LEU A 85 -1.02 -0.67 -6.91
CA LEU A 85 -1.02 0.17 -8.11
C LEU A 85 0.40 0.46 -8.59
N ALA A 86 0.60 0.39 -9.90
CA ALA A 86 1.76 0.98 -10.57
C ALA A 86 1.28 1.92 -11.68
N PHE A 87 2.11 2.91 -12.04
CA PHE A 87 1.74 3.93 -13.02
C PHE A 87 2.80 4.08 -14.10
N THR A 88 2.37 4.24 -15.35
CA THR A 88 3.25 4.55 -16.48
C THR A 88 2.54 5.47 -17.47
N GLY A 89 3.13 6.63 -17.76
CA GLY A 89 2.51 7.64 -18.61
C GLY A 89 1.12 8.06 -18.12
N HIS A 90 0.09 7.72 -18.87
CA HIS A 90 -1.32 7.96 -18.52
C HIS A 90 -2.09 6.67 -18.18
N TYR A 91 -1.39 5.65 -17.76
CA TYR A 91 -1.99 4.39 -17.33
C TYR A 91 -1.73 4.09 -15.86
N ALA A 92 -2.75 3.54 -15.18
CA ALA A 92 -2.64 2.90 -13.88
C ALA A 92 -2.84 1.39 -14.05
N VAL A 93 -1.88 0.60 -13.60
CA VAL A 93 -1.98 -0.85 -13.52
C VAL A 93 -2.39 -1.21 -12.10
N GLN A 94 -3.53 -1.86 -11.94
CA GLN A 94 -4.08 -2.30 -10.66
C GLN A 94 -3.96 -3.82 -10.57
N GLY A 95 -3.17 -4.30 -9.62
CA GLY A 95 -3.06 -5.72 -9.30
C GLY A 95 -4.36 -6.26 -8.70
N SER A 96 -4.52 -7.56 -8.76
CA SER A 96 -5.64 -8.29 -8.17
C SER A 96 -5.28 -9.76 -7.95
N PHE A 97 -5.95 -10.42 -7.03
CA PHE A 97 -5.81 -11.87 -6.81
C PHE A 97 -6.16 -12.70 -8.07
N ASN A 98 -6.94 -12.12 -8.97
CA ASN A 98 -7.32 -12.75 -10.24
C ASN A 98 -6.40 -12.38 -11.43
N GLY A 99 -5.41 -11.50 -11.22
CA GLY A 99 -4.52 -10.98 -12.27
C GLY A 99 -4.31 -9.47 -12.14
N TYR A 100 -4.54 -8.70 -13.20
CA TYR A 100 -4.43 -7.24 -13.13
C TYR A 100 -5.36 -6.55 -14.13
N GLN A 101 -5.67 -5.28 -13.83
CA GLN A 101 -6.45 -4.39 -14.68
C GLN A 101 -5.59 -3.17 -15.06
N VAL A 102 -5.76 -2.65 -16.27
CA VAL A 102 -5.11 -1.41 -16.71
C VAL A 102 -6.18 -0.37 -16.98
N TRP A 103 -6.00 0.80 -16.39
CA TRP A 103 -6.90 1.95 -16.50
C TRP A 103 -6.22 3.07 -17.26
N ASP A 104 -6.82 3.57 -18.35
CA ASP A 104 -6.47 4.85 -18.93
C ASP A 104 -6.95 5.97 -18.01
N ILE A 105 -6.00 6.71 -17.45
CA ILE A 105 -6.19 7.83 -16.52
C ILE A 105 -5.82 9.17 -17.17
N SER A 106 -5.85 9.27 -18.50
CA SER A 106 -5.63 10.55 -19.22
C SER A 106 -6.62 11.63 -18.77
N ASP A 107 -7.87 11.24 -18.45
CA ASP A 107 -8.78 12.05 -17.63
C ASP A 107 -9.01 11.34 -16.29
N PRO A 108 -8.33 11.76 -15.22
CA PRO A 108 -8.46 11.14 -13.90
C PRO A 108 -9.88 11.18 -13.30
N ARG A 109 -10.77 12.03 -13.88
CA ARG A 109 -12.18 12.10 -13.46
C ARG A 109 -13.05 11.05 -14.14
N LYS A 110 -12.51 10.34 -15.14
CA LYS A 110 -13.21 9.31 -15.92
C LYS A 110 -12.25 8.22 -16.37
N PRO A 111 -11.61 7.49 -15.42
CA PRO A 111 -10.76 6.36 -15.78
C PRO A 111 -11.51 5.38 -16.67
N LYS A 112 -10.83 4.84 -17.68
CA LYS A 112 -11.39 3.87 -18.61
C LYS A 112 -10.60 2.58 -18.53
N LEU A 113 -11.31 1.45 -18.52
CA LEU A 113 -10.66 0.15 -18.62
C LEU A 113 -10.02 -0.01 -20.01
N GLU A 114 -8.73 -0.27 -20.03
CA GLU A 114 -7.96 -0.62 -21.23
C GLU A 114 -7.76 -2.12 -21.34
N THR A 115 -7.39 -2.77 -20.22
CA THR A 115 -7.11 -4.21 -20.17
C THR A 115 -7.61 -4.82 -18.88
N ALA A 116 -8.15 -6.03 -18.97
CA ALA A 116 -8.48 -6.91 -17.85
C ALA A 116 -7.82 -8.27 -18.11
N TYR A 117 -6.63 -8.50 -17.52
CA TYR A 117 -5.81 -9.68 -17.79
C TYR A 117 -5.95 -10.69 -16.64
N VAL A 118 -6.69 -11.77 -16.90
CA VAL A 118 -6.93 -12.83 -15.90
C VAL A 118 -5.70 -13.76 -15.86
N CYS A 119 -5.03 -13.76 -14.74
CA CYS A 119 -3.83 -14.56 -14.49
C CYS A 119 -3.59 -14.72 -12.97
N PRO A 120 -4.33 -15.61 -12.30
CA PRO A 120 -4.27 -15.73 -10.84
C PRO A 120 -2.86 -16.00 -10.33
N GLY A 121 -2.46 -15.29 -9.25
CA GLY A 121 -1.10 -15.41 -8.73
C GLY A 121 -0.91 -15.19 -7.24
N SER A 122 -1.90 -14.89 -6.47
CA SER A 122 -1.98 -14.26 -5.17
C SER A 122 -2.33 -12.78 -5.33
N GLN A 123 -1.81 -11.87 -4.53
CA GLN A 123 -2.13 -10.44 -4.63
C GLN A 123 -1.64 -9.77 -5.92
N SER A 124 -0.77 -10.42 -6.69
CA SER A 124 -0.28 -9.93 -7.98
C SER A 124 0.26 -8.49 -7.89
N ASP A 125 1.15 -8.24 -6.92
CA ASP A 125 1.85 -6.97 -6.81
C ASP A 125 2.50 -6.58 -8.14
N VAL A 126 2.44 -5.30 -8.53
CA VAL A 126 2.77 -4.82 -9.88
C VAL A 126 3.83 -3.74 -9.86
N SER A 127 4.75 -3.79 -10.83
CA SER A 127 5.71 -2.71 -11.13
C SER A 127 5.90 -2.54 -12.62
N VAL A 128 6.21 -1.33 -13.05
CA VAL A 128 6.41 -0.99 -14.46
C VAL A 128 7.76 -0.31 -14.69
N TYR A 129 8.38 -0.58 -15.83
CA TYR A 129 9.53 0.18 -16.31
C TYR A 129 9.61 0.14 -17.84
N ARG A 130 9.51 1.30 -18.46
CA ARG A 130 9.39 1.41 -19.93
C ARG A 130 8.19 0.61 -20.44
N ASN A 131 8.44 -0.36 -21.31
CA ASN A 131 7.43 -1.29 -21.86
C ASN A 131 7.35 -2.63 -21.11
N LEU A 132 7.90 -2.72 -19.90
CA LEU A 132 7.85 -3.94 -19.09
C LEU A 132 6.90 -3.77 -17.91
N LEU A 133 6.11 -4.81 -17.66
CA LEU A 133 5.30 -4.99 -16.46
C LEU A 133 5.80 -6.23 -15.73
N PHE A 134 6.02 -6.10 -14.43
CA PHE A 134 6.41 -7.15 -13.51
C PHE A 134 5.23 -7.47 -12.61
N VAL A 135 4.94 -8.76 -12.40
CA VAL A 135 3.79 -9.21 -11.60
C VAL A 135 4.23 -10.33 -10.66
N SER A 136 4.01 -10.14 -9.37
CA SER A 136 4.28 -11.14 -8.33
C SER A 136 3.35 -12.33 -8.38
N GLY A 137 3.84 -13.51 -7.94
CA GLY A 137 3.03 -14.69 -7.76
C GLY A 137 3.61 -15.63 -6.70
N GLU A 138 2.76 -16.05 -5.76
CA GLU A 138 3.17 -16.96 -4.69
C GLU A 138 2.12 -18.01 -4.33
N ASN A 139 0.90 -17.88 -4.87
CA ASN A 139 -0.18 -18.81 -4.55
C ASN A 139 0.19 -20.24 -4.97
N LEU A 140 -0.08 -21.20 -4.08
CA LEU A 140 0.18 -22.62 -4.34
C LEU A 140 -0.60 -23.19 -5.52
N THR A 141 -1.67 -22.53 -5.94
CA THR A 141 -2.48 -22.90 -7.10
C THR A 141 -2.15 -22.13 -8.38
N ALA A 142 -1.24 -21.13 -8.31
CA ALA A 142 -0.87 -20.31 -9.46
C ALA A 142 -0.14 -21.12 -10.54
N ARG A 143 -0.44 -20.81 -11.81
CA ARG A 143 0.06 -21.54 -12.99
C ARG A 143 0.97 -20.67 -13.86
N LEU A 144 1.94 -21.31 -14.50
CA LEU A 144 2.82 -20.65 -15.49
C LEU A 144 2.06 -20.13 -16.71
N ASP A 145 0.99 -20.83 -17.11
CA ASP A 145 0.16 -20.53 -18.28
C ASP A 145 -1.02 -19.60 -17.98
N CYS A 146 -1.08 -19.00 -16.78
CA CYS A 146 -2.19 -18.17 -16.32
C CYS A 146 -3.57 -18.91 -16.28
N GLY A 147 -3.58 -20.24 -16.32
CA GLY A 147 -4.82 -21.03 -16.24
C GLY A 147 -5.54 -20.82 -14.91
N THR A 148 -6.87 -20.79 -14.96
CA THR A 148 -7.73 -20.57 -13.77
C THR A 148 -8.13 -21.86 -13.05
N GLN A 149 -7.78 -23.03 -13.61
CA GLN A 149 -8.10 -24.34 -13.03
C GLN A 149 -7.29 -24.68 -11.78
N GLY A 150 -6.26 -23.89 -11.48
CA GLY A 150 -5.41 -24.11 -10.32
C GLY A 150 -4.46 -25.31 -10.47
N ILE A 151 -3.78 -25.66 -9.37
CA ILE A 151 -2.92 -26.84 -9.22
C ILE A 151 -3.25 -27.48 -7.88
N GLU A 152 -3.62 -28.76 -7.89
CA GLU A 152 -3.91 -29.53 -6.67
C GLU A 152 -2.71 -30.36 -6.21
N ASP A 153 -1.79 -30.73 -7.12
CA ASP A 153 -0.63 -31.55 -6.81
C ASP A 153 0.31 -30.87 -5.82
N THR A 154 0.86 -31.62 -4.88
CA THR A 154 1.84 -31.14 -3.91
C THR A 154 3.13 -30.67 -4.59
N VAL A 155 3.54 -31.34 -5.67
CA VAL A 155 4.70 -31.00 -6.51
C VAL A 155 4.23 -30.86 -7.95
N SER A 156 4.49 -29.69 -8.56
CA SER A 156 4.07 -29.45 -9.95
C SER A 156 5.02 -28.52 -10.68
N GLN A 157 5.51 -28.95 -11.83
CA GLN A 157 6.34 -28.13 -12.73
C GLN A 157 5.54 -27.02 -13.43
N ALA A 158 4.20 -27.12 -13.45
CA ALA A 158 3.31 -26.08 -14.00
C ALA A 158 3.04 -24.93 -13.02
N ARG A 159 3.47 -25.07 -11.74
CA ARG A 159 3.23 -24.05 -10.72
C ARG A 159 4.15 -22.84 -10.89
N LEU A 160 3.55 -21.66 -10.91
CA LEU A 160 4.27 -20.40 -10.76
C LEU A 160 4.41 -20.04 -9.28
N ARG A 161 5.64 -19.78 -8.85
CA ARG A 161 5.96 -19.08 -7.60
C ARG A 161 7.19 -18.21 -7.85
N GLY A 162 7.00 -16.92 -8.01
CA GLY A 162 8.04 -15.96 -8.36
C GLY A 162 7.51 -14.76 -9.11
N LEU A 163 8.20 -14.36 -10.17
CA LEU A 163 7.93 -13.14 -10.91
C LEU A 163 7.55 -13.45 -12.36
N ARG A 164 6.49 -12.84 -12.86
CA ARG A 164 6.12 -12.79 -14.28
C ARG A 164 6.62 -11.50 -14.89
N ILE A 165 7.07 -11.54 -16.13
CA ILE A 165 7.52 -10.37 -16.89
C ILE A 165 6.70 -10.29 -18.18
N PHE A 166 6.01 -9.16 -18.38
CA PHE A 166 5.20 -8.91 -19.55
C PHE A 166 5.78 -7.77 -20.38
N ASP A 167 5.65 -7.86 -21.69
CA ASP A 167 5.77 -6.75 -22.62
C ASP A 167 4.41 -6.05 -22.72
N ILE A 168 4.39 -4.77 -22.42
CA ILE A 168 3.22 -3.88 -22.50
C ILE A 168 3.40 -2.78 -23.54
N SER A 169 4.24 -3.01 -24.57
CA SER A 169 4.35 -2.09 -25.72
C SER A 169 3.02 -1.87 -26.40
N ASP A 170 2.18 -2.90 -26.47
CA ASP A 170 0.75 -2.84 -26.72
C ASP A 170 0.04 -3.13 -25.39
N ILE A 171 -0.40 -2.09 -24.71
CA ILE A 171 -0.98 -2.20 -23.37
C ILE A 171 -2.35 -2.91 -23.37
N ALA A 172 -3.05 -2.91 -24.51
CA ALA A 172 -4.30 -3.63 -24.70
C ALA A 172 -4.08 -5.16 -24.84
N HIS A 173 -2.90 -5.59 -25.27
CA HIS A 173 -2.55 -6.99 -25.50
C HIS A 173 -1.20 -7.35 -24.86
N PRO A 174 -1.08 -7.36 -23.53
CA PRO A 174 0.13 -7.72 -22.82
C PRO A 174 0.63 -9.12 -23.17
N ARG A 175 1.93 -9.28 -23.36
CA ARG A 175 2.54 -10.55 -23.75
C ARG A 175 3.55 -11.00 -22.70
N ASN A 176 3.37 -12.20 -22.14
CA ASN A 176 4.35 -12.79 -21.22
C ASN A 176 5.68 -13.07 -21.96
N LEU A 177 6.77 -12.50 -21.46
CA LEU A 177 8.13 -12.69 -21.99
C LEU A 177 8.90 -13.80 -21.26
N GLY A 178 8.48 -14.14 -20.06
CA GLY A 178 9.13 -15.16 -19.22
C GLY A 178 8.72 -15.04 -17.77
N ASN A 179 9.13 -16.06 -17.01
CA ASN A 179 8.84 -16.16 -15.58
C ASN A 179 10.14 -16.52 -14.85
N VAL A 180 10.41 -15.91 -13.71
CA VAL A 180 11.51 -16.27 -12.82
C VAL A 180 10.93 -16.94 -11.58
N GLN A 181 11.24 -18.21 -11.41
CA GLN A 181 10.82 -19.01 -10.25
C GLN A 181 11.72 -18.71 -9.05
N THR A 182 11.16 -18.70 -7.86
CA THR A 182 11.86 -18.49 -6.59
C THR A 182 11.48 -19.57 -5.58
N CYS A 183 12.26 -19.72 -4.52
CA CYS A 183 12.01 -20.76 -3.52
C CYS A 183 10.74 -20.52 -2.68
N ARG A 184 10.35 -19.25 -2.49
CA ARG A 184 9.23 -18.86 -1.62
C ARG A 184 8.16 -18.02 -2.33
N GLY A 185 8.17 -18.01 -3.67
CA GLY A 185 7.29 -17.14 -4.44
C GLY A 185 7.72 -15.68 -4.37
N SER A 186 6.83 -14.81 -4.77
CA SER A 186 6.93 -13.35 -4.64
C SER A 186 5.61 -12.84 -4.06
N HIS A 187 5.61 -12.47 -2.79
CA HIS A 187 4.47 -11.83 -2.14
C HIS A 187 4.36 -10.41 -2.67
N THR A 188 5.42 -9.63 -2.47
CA THR A 188 5.68 -8.35 -3.12
C THR A 188 7.03 -8.40 -3.83
N HIS A 189 7.32 -7.40 -4.64
CA HIS A 189 8.63 -7.20 -5.24
C HIS A 189 8.95 -5.72 -5.37
N SER A 190 10.23 -5.40 -5.37
CA SER A 190 10.69 -4.01 -5.50
C SER A 190 11.58 -3.86 -6.71
N LEU A 191 11.20 -2.98 -7.64
CA LEU A 191 11.94 -2.74 -8.87
C LEU A 191 12.99 -1.65 -8.68
N LEU A 192 14.26 -2.02 -8.78
CA LEU A 192 15.40 -1.10 -8.70
C LEU A 192 15.91 -0.73 -10.09
N VAL A 193 15.83 0.55 -10.39
CA VAL A 193 16.46 1.17 -11.56
C VAL A 193 17.74 1.86 -11.10
N ASP A 194 18.89 1.23 -11.36
CA ASP A 194 20.18 1.86 -11.04
C ASP A 194 20.53 2.89 -12.12
N PRO A 195 20.74 4.17 -11.78
CA PRO A 195 21.12 5.20 -12.75
C PRO A 195 22.48 4.91 -13.43
N LYS A 196 23.29 4.03 -12.86
CA LYS A 196 24.60 3.64 -13.41
C LYS A 196 24.53 2.44 -14.38
N ASP A 197 23.50 1.59 -14.26
CA ASP A 197 23.26 0.44 -15.13
C ASP A 197 22.11 0.71 -16.10
N LYS A 198 22.42 1.06 -17.33
CA LYS A 198 21.41 1.38 -18.35
C LYS A 198 20.87 0.17 -19.09
N ASP A 199 21.52 -0.97 -18.92
CA ASP A 199 21.24 -2.21 -19.65
C ASP A 199 20.36 -3.17 -18.86
N ASN A 200 20.26 -2.98 -17.54
CA ASN A 200 19.53 -3.88 -16.67
C ASN A 200 18.67 -3.12 -15.65
N VAL A 201 17.67 -3.82 -15.14
CA VAL A 201 17.00 -3.48 -13.86
C VAL A 201 17.12 -4.68 -12.92
N TYR A 202 16.95 -4.41 -11.64
CA TYR A 202 17.02 -5.43 -10.59
C TYR A 202 15.68 -5.50 -9.87
N VAL A 203 15.28 -6.72 -9.48
CA VAL A 203 14.03 -6.94 -8.73
C VAL A 203 14.38 -7.68 -7.45
N TYR A 204 14.04 -7.06 -6.32
CA TYR A 204 14.16 -7.67 -4.99
C TYR A 204 12.86 -8.38 -4.67
N ILE A 205 12.96 -9.66 -4.34
CA ILE A 205 11.80 -10.51 -4.09
C ILE A 205 11.56 -10.66 -2.59
N SER A 206 10.38 -10.32 -2.15
CA SER A 206 9.85 -10.62 -0.81
C SER A 206 8.96 -11.86 -0.89
N GLY A 207 9.56 -13.05 -0.74
CA GLY A 207 8.83 -14.32 -0.76
C GLY A 207 8.40 -14.73 0.63
N GLN A 208 7.11 -14.99 0.82
CA GLN A 208 6.53 -15.34 2.13
C GLN A 208 5.94 -16.75 2.17
N ALA A 209 5.63 -17.33 1.01
CA ALA A 209 5.06 -18.67 0.97
C ALA A 209 6.01 -19.73 1.54
N PRO A 210 5.52 -20.90 1.95
CA PRO A 210 6.35 -22.03 2.38
C PRO A 210 7.43 -22.37 1.37
N VAL A 211 8.61 -22.78 1.83
CA VAL A 211 9.71 -23.17 0.93
C VAL A 211 9.27 -24.32 0.03
N ARG A 212 9.52 -24.21 -1.28
CA ARG A 212 9.19 -25.24 -2.26
C ARG A 212 9.97 -26.52 -2.02
N SER A 213 9.36 -27.66 -2.37
CA SER A 213 10.05 -28.94 -2.42
C SER A 213 11.22 -28.86 -3.41
N PRO A 214 12.39 -29.43 -3.08
CA PRO A 214 13.50 -29.60 -4.04
C PRO A 214 13.10 -30.39 -5.29
N ALA A 215 12.08 -31.23 -5.21
CA ALA A 215 11.52 -31.94 -6.38
C ALA A 215 10.79 -31.02 -7.35
N GLU A 216 10.25 -29.90 -6.85
CA GLU A 216 9.62 -28.85 -7.67
C GLU A 216 10.63 -27.83 -8.18
N MET A 217 11.56 -27.42 -7.31
CA MET A 217 12.66 -26.51 -7.66
C MET A 217 13.95 -26.93 -6.94
N PRO A 218 14.93 -27.49 -7.65
CA PRO A 218 16.23 -27.85 -7.08
C PRO A 218 16.90 -26.63 -6.41
N GLY A 219 17.58 -26.86 -5.28
CA GLY A 219 18.30 -25.82 -4.54
C GLY A 219 17.44 -25.05 -3.50
N CYS A 220 16.15 -25.35 -3.39
CA CYS A 220 15.31 -24.82 -2.32
C CYS A 220 15.48 -25.68 -1.05
N VAL A 221 16.23 -25.16 -0.11
CA VAL A 221 16.52 -25.83 1.17
C VAL A 221 15.68 -25.17 2.27
N ILE A 222 14.98 -26.00 3.04
CA ILE A 222 14.13 -25.55 4.15
C ILE A 222 14.86 -25.54 5.49
N ALA A 223 15.88 -26.38 5.68
CA ALA A 223 16.55 -26.56 6.95
C ALA A 223 17.15 -25.24 7.49
N PRO A 224 16.71 -24.72 8.64
CA PRO A 224 17.11 -23.39 9.12
C PRO A 224 18.63 -23.22 9.35
N LYS A 225 19.31 -24.31 9.71
CA LYS A 225 20.76 -24.33 9.99
C LYS A 225 21.62 -24.55 8.75
N ASP A 226 21.01 -24.85 7.60
CA ASP A 226 21.75 -25.02 6.35
C ASP A 226 22.22 -23.65 5.82
N PRO A 227 23.48 -23.46 5.45
CA PRO A 227 23.96 -22.20 4.89
C PRO A 227 23.26 -21.81 3.58
N ASN A 228 22.66 -22.77 2.87
CA ASN A 228 21.91 -22.55 1.64
C ASN A 228 20.39 -22.45 1.85
N THR A 229 19.93 -22.40 3.11
CA THR A 229 18.50 -22.30 3.39
C THR A 229 17.83 -21.15 2.64
N ALA A 230 16.63 -21.37 2.14
CA ALA A 230 15.78 -20.34 1.54
C ALA A 230 15.16 -19.37 2.56
N LEU A 231 15.35 -19.65 3.86
CA LEU A 231 15.00 -18.75 4.95
C LEU A 231 16.12 -17.70 5.14
N PHE A 232 15.81 -16.61 5.84
CA PHE A 232 16.77 -15.54 6.21
C PHE A 232 17.42 -14.77 5.06
N ARG A 233 16.85 -14.84 3.84
CA ARG A 233 17.39 -14.19 2.65
C ARG A 233 16.28 -13.62 1.79
N ILE A 234 16.64 -12.68 0.91
CA ILE A 234 15.85 -12.30 -0.25
C ILE A 234 16.52 -12.83 -1.51
N GLU A 235 15.81 -12.84 -2.63
CA GLU A 235 16.36 -13.18 -3.93
C GLU A 235 16.40 -11.91 -4.80
N VAL A 236 17.53 -11.67 -5.45
CA VAL A 236 17.73 -10.54 -6.36
C VAL A 236 17.74 -11.06 -7.79
N ILE A 237 16.76 -10.63 -8.57
CA ILE A 237 16.64 -10.95 -9.99
C ILE A 237 17.26 -9.81 -10.80
N LYS A 238 18.15 -10.14 -11.73
CA LYS A 238 18.66 -9.22 -12.75
C LYS A 238 17.89 -9.44 -14.04
N VAL A 239 17.36 -8.35 -14.61
CA VAL A 239 16.56 -8.36 -15.83
C VAL A 239 17.30 -7.55 -16.92
N PRO A 240 17.88 -8.20 -17.93
CA PRO A 240 18.50 -7.53 -19.08
C PRO A 240 17.41 -6.84 -19.92
N LEU A 241 17.48 -5.54 -20.11
CA LEU A 241 16.45 -4.75 -20.83
C LEU A 241 16.36 -5.12 -22.31
N ALA A 242 17.47 -5.52 -22.94
CA ALA A 242 17.47 -5.97 -24.34
C ALA A 242 16.83 -7.35 -24.54
N GLN A 243 16.82 -8.19 -23.50
CA GLN A 243 16.29 -9.55 -23.54
C GLN A 243 15.65 -9.92 -22.18
N PRO A 244 14.49 -9.32 -21.84
CA PRO A 244 13.89 -9.50 -20.49
C PRO A 244 13.55 -10.95 -20.16
N GLY A 245 13.26 -11.78 -21.16
CA GLY A 245 13.04 -13.23 -20.97
C GLY A 245 14.27 -14.01 -20.46
N GLN A 246 15.47 -13.40 -20.42
CA GLN A 246 16.68 -13.97 -19.82
C GLN A 246 16.90 -13.55 -18.36
N ALA A 247 15.88 -12.97 -17.74
CA ALA A 247 15.90 -12.61 -16.32
C ALA A 247 16.22 -13.83 -15.45
N ARG A 248 17.06 -13.63 -14.42
CA ARG A 248 17.47 -14.71 -13.51
C ARG A 248 17.89 -14.17 -12.15
N ILE A 249 17.81 -15.01 -11.14
CA ILE A 249 18.39 -14.76 -9.82
C ILE A 249 19.92 -14.64 -9.99
N VAL A 250 20.48 -13.53 -9.50
CA VAL A 250 21.94 -13.27 -9.52
C VAL A 250 22.57 -13.35 -8.14
N SER A 251 21.77 -13.17 -7.08
CA SER A 251 22.23 -13.29 -5.70
C SER A 251 21.06 -13.60 -4.75
N SER A 252 21.41 -14.04 -3.55
CA SER A 252 20.45 -14.32 -2.47
C SER A 252 21.01 -13.79 -1.15
N PRO A 253 21.07 -12.45 -0.96
CA PRO A 253 21.69 -11.83 0.20
C PRO A 253 20.96 -12.15 1.50
N ARG A 254 21.73 -12.46 2.53
CA ARG A 254 21.25 -12.83 3.88
C ARG A 254 21.13 -11.57 4.74
N ILE A 255 20.09 -10.78 4.55
CA ILE A 255 19.88 -9.50 5.24
C ILE A 255 19.38 -9.65 6.68
N PHE A 256 19.00 -10.86 7.10
CA PHE A 256 18.46 -11.14 8.45
C PHE A 256 19.50 -11.75 9.41
N GLN A 257 20.75 -11.92 8.96
CA GLN A 257 21.78 -12.54 9.76
C GLN A 257 21.95 -11.80 11.10
N ASP A 258 22.18 -12.57 12.18
CA ASP A 258 22.41 -12.05 13.54
C ASP A 258 21.24 -11.27 14.18
N LEU A 259 20.05 -11.31 13.60
CA LEU A 259 18.85 -10.84 14.27
C LEU A 259 18.26 -11.97 15.13
N VAL A 260 17.75 -11.59 16.30
CA VAL A 260 17.05 -12.48 17.22
C VAL A 260 15.55 -12.40 17.02
N ALA A 261 14.79 -13.25 17.71
CA ALA A 261 13.33 -13.15 17.72
C ALA A 261 12.90 -11.73 18.16
N PRO A 262 11.98 -11.10 17.41
CA PRO A 262 11.51 -9.76 17.76
C PRO A 262 10.72 -9.77 19.06
N PRO A 263 10.63 -8.63 19.77
CA PRO A 263 9.73 -8.50 20.90
C PRO A 263 8.28 -8.70 20.43
N THR A 264 7.46 -9.28 21.31
CA THR A 264 6.04 -9.52 21.05
C THR A 264 5.18 -8.78 22.07
N HIS A 265 3.91 -8.56 21.73
CA HIS A 265 2.88 -8.03 22.63
C HIS A 265 1.74 -9.04 22.79
N GLY A 266 0.89 -8.80 23.78
CA GLY A 266 -0.32 -9.59 24.00
C GLY A 266 -1.52 -9.11 23.18
N GLU A 267 -2.69 -9.66 23.51
CA GLU A 267 -4.00 -9.23 23.00
C GLU A 267 -4.60 -8.13 23.89
N THR A 268 -5.51 -7.32 23.34
CA THR A 268 -6.34 -6.46 24.19
C THR A 268 -7.33 -7.30 25.00
N ARG A 269 -7.77 -6.78 26.14
CA ARG A 269 -8.85 -7.43 26.92
C ARG A 269 -10.12 -7.59 26.08
N GLU A 270 -10.40 -6.64 25.20
CA GLU A 270 -11.56 -6.66 24.32
C GLU A 270 -11.47 -7.80 23.31
N ASP A 271 -10.31 -8.00 22.67
CA ASP A 271 -10.09 -9.12 21.76
C ASP A 271 -10.22 -10.46 22.48
N SER A 272 -9.63 -10.59 23.68
CA SER A 272 -9.74 -11.82 24.47
C SER A 272 -11.18 -12.14 24.87
N VAL A 273 -11.98 -11.12 25.22
CA VAL A 273 -13.41 -11.29 25.52
C VAL A 273 -14.20 -11.66 24.28
N ALA A 274 -13.92 -11.01 23.14
CA ALA A 274 -14.58 -11.32 21.87
C ALA A 274 -14.28 -12.76 21.41
N THR A 275 -13.02 -13.19 21.51
CA THR A 275 -12.60 -14.56 21.20
C THR A 275 -13.29 -15.58 22.10
N ALA A 276 -13.30 -15.35 23.40
CA ALA A 276 -13.97 -16.24 24.35
C ALA A 276 -15.49 -16.37 24.09
N LYS A 277 -16.14 -15.25 23.74
CA LYS A 277 -17.55 -15.22 23.35
C LYS A 277 -17.79 -16.01 22.07
N ALA A 278 -17.00 -15.78 21.02
CA ALA A 278 -17.10 -16.49 19.75
C ALA A 278 -16.92 -18.00 19.91
N VAL A 279 -15.94 -18.42 20.73
CA VAL A 279 -15.72 -19.84 21.08
C VAL A 279 -16.93 -20.43 21.82
N ALA A 280 -17.50 -19.71 22.79
CA ALA A 280 -18.69 -20.17 23.52
C ALA A 280 -19.91 -20.33 22.59
N GLU A 281 -20.14 -19.37 21.71
CA GLU A 281 -21.21 -19.41 20.69
C GLU A 281 -21.00 -20.55 19.68
N ALA A 282 -19.77 -20.75 19.21
CA ALA A 282 -19.45 -21.86 18.31
C ALA A 282 -19.67 -23.21 18.99
N LYS A 283 -19.32 -23.36 20.27
CA LYS A 283 -19.61 -24.57 21.06
C LYS A 283 -21.12 -24.84 21.16
N ALA A 284 -21.90 -23.81 21.43
CA ALA A 284 -23.35 -23.91 21.56
C ALA A 284 -24.03 -24.28 20.24
N ASN A 285 -23.52 -23.78 19.11
CA ASN A 285 -24.11 -23.92 17.78
C ASN A 285 -23.47 -25.04 16.94
N GLY A 286 -22.60 -25.87 17.52
CA GLY A 286 -21.93 -26.96 16.80
C GLY A 286 -20.90 -26.48 15.76
N GLY A 287 -20.30 -25.32 15.97
CA GLY A 287 -19.18 -24.79 15.18
C GLY A 287 -17.93 -25.67 15.24
N PHE A 288 -16.92 -25.32 14.44
CA PHE A 288 -15.64 -26.00 14.43
C PHE A 288 -14.62 -25.17 15.21
N ILE A 289 -13.98 -25.79 16.20
CA ILE A 289 -13.01 -25.16 17.11
C ILE A 289 -11.70 -25.94 17.02
N ALA A 290 -10.62 -25.24 16.83
CA ALA A 290 -9.27 -25.77 16.86
C ALA A 290 -8.51 -25.26 18.09
N VAL A 291 -7.54 -26.01 18.58
CA VAL A 291 -6.57 -25.52 19.57
C VAL A 291 -5.29 -25.18 18.82
N ILE A 292 -5.00 -23.89 18.69
CA ILE A 292 -3.85 -23.36 17.99
C ILE A 292 -2.97 -22.63 19.00
N HIS A 293 -1.70 -23.01 19.12
CA HIS A 293 -0.77 -22.47 20.13
C HIS A 293 -1.34 -22.47 21.58
N GLY A 294 -2.11 -23.50 21.92
CA GLY A 294 -2.72 -23.66 23.24
C GLY A 294 -3.98 -22.82 23.50
N LYS A 295 -4.47 -22.08 22.51
CA LYS A 295 -5.72 -21.30 22.57
C LYS A 295 -6.80 -21.94 21.72
N GLU A 296 -8.04 -21.90 22.21
CA GLU A 296 -9.20 -22.29 21.41
C GLU A 296 -9.55 -21.17 20.43
N GLU A 297 -9.68 -21.53 19.16
CA GLU A 297 -10.04 -20.62 18.07
C GLU A 297 -11.16 -21.21 17.24
N VAL A 298 -12.10 -20.37 16.80
CA VAL A 298 -13.17 -20.77 15.88
C VAL A 298 -12.61 -20.79 14.46
N LEU A 299 -12.73 -21.92 13.78
CA LEU A 299 -12.36 -22.01 12.38
C LEU A 299 -13.31 -21.20 11.51
N GLN A 300 -12.75 -20.47 10.55
CA GLN A 300 -13.54 -19.69 9.60
C GLN A 300 -14.38 -20.61 8.71
N PRO A 301 -15.59 -20.19 8.30
CA PRO A 301 -16.50 -21.00 7.47
C PRO A 301 -15.83 -21.54 6.20
N ASP A 302 -14.97 -20.75 5.56
CA ASP A 302 -14.28 -21.13 4.32
C ASP A 302 -13.24 -22.22 4.56
N ASP A 303 -12.50 -22.15 5.67
CA ASP A 303 -11.55 -23.20 6.07
C ASP A 303 -12.28 -24.51 6.37
N VAL A 304 -13.41 -24.42 7.06
CA VAL A 304 -14.27 -25.57 7.34
C VAL A 304 -14.79 -26.17 6.05
N ALA A 305 -15.28 -25.35 5.12
CA ALA A 305 -15.77 -25.79 3.82
C ALA A 305 -14.67 -26.51 3.00
N ALA A 306 -13.46 -25.94 2.99
CA ALA A 306 -12.31 -26.56 2.32
C ALA A 306 -11.90 -27.90 2.95
N LEU A 307 -11.93 -28.01 4.28
CA LEU A 307 -11.62 -29.26 5.00
C LEU A 307 -12.71 -30.32 4.73
N LEU A 308 -13.98 -29.93 4.73
CA LEU A 308 -15.09 -30.81 4.41
C LEU A 308 -15.04 -31.31 2.96
N ASP A 309 -14.73 -30.44 2.01
CA ASP A 309 -14.57 -30.84 0.59
C ASP A 309 -13.44 -31.87 0.43
N ARG A 310 -12.32 -31.69 1.11
CA ARG A 310 -11.23 -32.68 1.15
C ARG A 310 -11.69 -34.00 1.76
N ALA A 311 -12.48 -33.98 2.84
CA ALA A 311 -13.00 -35.16 3.47
C ALA A 311 -13.96 -35.93 2.51
N VAL A 312 -14.82 -35.21 1.79
CA VAL A 312 -15.71 -35.79 0.78
C VAL A 312 -14.93 -36.45 -0.36
N LYS A 313 -13.89 -35.74 -0.90
CA LYS A 313 -13.01 -36.31 -1.95
C LYS A 313 -12.23 -37.52 -1.46
N ALA A 314 -11.72 -37.49 -0.21
CA ALA A 314 -10.95 -38.62 0.36
C ALA A 314 -11.73 -39.92 0.47
N ARG A 315 -13.06 -39.86 0.70
CA ARG A 315 -13.95 -41.05 0.69
C ARG A 315 -14.48 -41.42 -0.71
N GLY A 316 -13.97 -40.77 -1.78
CA GLY A 316 -14.43 -41.00 -3.16
C GLY A 316 -15.83 -40.45 -3.44
N GLY A 317 -16.36 -39.56 -2.61
CA GLY A 317 -17.67 -38.94 -2.76
C GLY A 317 -17.65 -37.73 -3.70
N THR A 318 -18.81 -37.44 -4.26
CA THR A 318 -19.11 -36.24 -5.03
C THR A 318 -20.36 -35.57 -4.45
N GLY A 319 -20.38 -34.24 -4.31
CA GLY A 319 -21.54 -33.51 -3.81
C GLY A 319 -21.29 -32.82 -2.47
N ALA A 320 -22.35 -32.27 -1.88
CA ALA A 320 -22.26 -31.53 -0.63
C ALA A 320 -21.85 -32.41 0.56
N PRO A 321 -21.11 -31.86 1.52
CA PRO A 321 -20.75 -32.55 2.77
C PRO A 321 -21.99 -32.95 3.55
N THR A 322 -21.97 -34.15 4.16
CA THR A 322 -23.02 -34.67 5.02
C THR A 322 -22.76 -34.38 6.51
N ALA A 323 -23.75 -34.63 7.35
CA ALA A 323 -23.58 -34.58 8.82
C ALA A 323 -22.52 -35.58 9.31
N ALA A 324 -22.37 -36.74 8.63
CA ALA A 324 -21.33 -37.71 8.94
C ALA A 324 -19.93 -37.17 8.59
N ASP A 325 -19.78 -36.47 7.46
CA ASP A 325 -18.50 -35.81 7.10
C ASP A 325 -18.12 -34.75 8.14
N SER A 326 -19.10 -33.95 8.58
CA SER A 326 -18.90 -32.95 9.65
C SER A 326 -18.49 -33.58 10.98
N ALA A 327 -19.09 -34.71 11.35
CA ALA A 327 -18.73 -35.44 12.58
C ALA A 327 -17.31 -36.05 12.46
N ALA A 328 -16.99 -36.64 11.31
CA ALA A 328 -15.65 -37.18 11.05
C ALA A 328 -14.58 -36.08 11.06
N LEU A 329 -14.87 -34.91 10.46
CA LEU A 329 -13.95 -33.76 10.51
C LEU A 329 -13.70 -33.29 11.95
N ARG A 330 -14.73 -33.16 12.80
CA ARG A 330 -14.54 -32.77 14.21
C ARG A 330 -13.62 -33.75 14.96
N GLN A 331 -13.77 -35.03 14.69
CA GLN A 331 -12.91 -36.06 15.30
C GLN A 331 -11.47 -35.98 14.78
N ALA A 332 -11.26 -35.71 13.51
CA ALA A 332 -9.96 -35.63 12.87
C ALA A 332 -9.24 -34.27 13.10
N LEU A 333 -9.98 -33.21 13.44
CA LEU A 333 -9.50 -31.84 13.49
C LEU A 333 -8.25 -31.65 14.40
N PRO A 334 -8.18 -32.25 15.63
CA PRO A 334 -6.97 -32.13 16.44
C PRO A 334 -5.71 -32.67 15.75
N ALA A 335 -5.82 -33.80 15.05
CA ALA A 335 -4.71 -34.40 14.33
C ALA A 335 -4.33 -33.59 13.07
N ILE A 336 -5.33 -33.02 12.38
CA ILE A 336 -5.10 -32.12 11.24
C ILE A 336 -4.34 -30.88 11.70
N VAL A 337 -4.78 -30.24 12.79
CA VAL A 337 -4.14 -29.04 13.35
C VAL A 337 -2.72 -29.37 13.85
N ASP A 338 -2.54 -30.47 14.60
CA ASP A 338 -1.22 -30.89 15.07
C ASP A 338 -0.26 -31.18 13.91
N SER A 339 -0.73 -31.82 12.85
CA SER A 339 0.07 -32.06 11.64
C SER A 339 0.43 -30.75 10.93
N ALA A 340 -0.52 -29.82 10.81
CA ALA A 340 -0.27 -28.51 10.19
C ALA A 340 0.73 -27.69 11.02
N MET A 341 0.57 -27.66 12.35
CA MET A 341 1.51 -26.99 13.24
C MET A 341 2.90 -27.60 13.19
N LYS A 342 3.03 -28.93 13.15
CA LYS A 342 4.33 -29.60 12.98
C LYS A 342 4.97 -29.27 11.65
N ALA A 343 4.19 -29.24 10.57
CA ALA A 343 4.68 -28.85 9.25
C ALA A 343 5.15 -27.39 9.21
N GLN A 344 4.45 -26.50 9.90
CA GLN A 344 4.84 -25.11 10.06
C GLN A 344 6.12 -24.99 10.89
N MET A 345 6.16 -25.62 12.07
CA MET A 345 7.36 -25.62 12.94
C MET A 345 8.59 -26.21 12.26
N ALA A 346 8.42 -27.18 11.38
CA ALA A 346 9.55 -27.74 10.59
C ALA A 346 10.14 -26.72 9.61
N GLN A 347 9.36 -25.69 9.25
CA GLN A 347 9.77 -24.59 8.38
C GLN A 347 10.18 -23.34 9.14
N GLU A 348 9.84 -23.25 10.42
CA GLU A 348 10.21 -22.14 11.29
C GLU A 348 11.60 -22.39 11.90
N PRO A 349 12.41 -21.35 11.99
CA PRO A 349 13.65 -21.43 12.75
C PRO A 349 13.33 -21.59 14.25
N ASP A 350 14.35 -21.97 15.03
CA ASP A 350 14.32 -21.92 16.49
C ASP A 350 13.66 -20.61 16.96
N SER A 351 12.84 -20.67 18.03
CA SER A 351 12.10 -19.53 18.61
C SER A 351 12.98 -18.33 19.00
N THR A 352 14.30 -18.52 19.02
CA THR A 352 15.31 -17.48 19.26
C THR A 352 15.81 -16.82 17.96
N ALA A 353 15.44 -17.35 16.79
CA ALA A 353 15.89 -16.81 15.52
C ALA A 353 15.11 -15.57 15.11
N GLY A 354 15.78 -14.72 14.33
CA GLY A 354 15.20 -13.49 13.78
C GLY A 354 14.26 -13.75 12.60
N PRO A 355 13.89 -12.67 11.90
CA PRO A 355 12.95 -12.73 10.79
C PRO A 355 13.44 -13.65 9.66
N THR A 356 12.51 -14.33 9.01
CA THR A 356 12.78 -15.20 7.86
C THR A 356 12.37 -14.60 6.54
N GLN A 357 11.69 -13.47 6.54
CA GLN A 357 11.08 -12.85 5.38
C GLN A 357 10.88 -11.34 5.58
N CYS A 358 10.75 -10.60 4.47
CA CYS A 358 10.19 -9.25 4.44
C CYS A 358 8.78 -9.28 3.86
N HIS A 359 8.00 -8.25 4.18
CA HIS A 359 6.83 -7.89 3.40
C HIS A 359 7.28 -6.94 2.27
N ASP A 360 7.45 -5.66 2.54
CA ASP A 360 7.91 -4.69 1.55
C ASP A 360 9.37 -4.28 1.77
N ILE A 361 10.05 -4.02 0.65
CA ILE A 361 11.37 -3.39 0.64
C ILE A 361 11.29 -2.13 -0.22
N THR A 362 11.17 -0.98 0.41
CA THR A 362 11.08 0.29 -0.32
C THR A 362 12.46 0.78 -0.72
N LEU A 363 12.67 0.89 -2.03
CA LEU A 363 13.95 1.29 -2.63
C LEU A 363 14.02 2.81 -2.81
N TYR A 364 15.12 3.42 -2.39
CA TYR A 364 15.43 4.82 -2.66
C TYR A 364 16.78 4.96 -3.37
N PRO A 365 16.86 4.66 -4.68
CA PRO A 365 18.12 4.68 -5.43
C PRO A 365 18.82 6.04 -5.40
N GLY A 366 18.04 7.15 -5.34
CA GLY A 366 18.57 8.52 -5.29
C GLY A 366 19.49 8.82 -4.11
N ILE A 367 19.45 7.99 -3.05
CA ILE A 367 20.33 8.08 -1.88
C ILE A 367 21.09 6.78 -1.61
N GLY A 368 20.94 5.75 -2.45
CA GLY A 368 21.58 4.44 -2.31
C GLY A 368 21.08 3.64 -1.09
N ARG A 369 19.83 3.81 -0.69
CA ARG A 369 19.25 3.19 0.51
C ARG A 369 17.95 2.47 0.18
N ALA A 370 17.62 1.47 1.03
CA ALA A 370 16.29 0.87 1.05
C ALA A 370 15.81 0.67 2.50
N GLY A 371 14.50 0.69 2.68
CA GLY A 371 13.81 0.36 3.92
C GLY A 371 13.10 -0.96 3.79
N GLY A 372 13.46 -1.96 4.61
CA GLY A 372 12.79 -3.27 4.62
C GLY A 372 11.86 -3.38 5.82
N ALA A 373 10.60 -3.68 5.60
CA ALA A 373 9.66 -4.08 6.65
C ALA A 373 9.62 -5.61 6.68
N CYS A 374 10.20 -6.21 7.71
CA CYS A 374 10.54 -7.62 7.73
C CYS A 374 10.17 -8.25 9.05
N ALA A 375 9.32 -9.21 9.05
CA ALA A 375 8.79 -10.01 10.18
C ALA A 375 9.33 -9.64 11.59
N GLY A 376 8.82 -8.54 12.17
CA GLY A 376 9.23 -8.03 13.49
C GLY A 376 10.33 -6.97 13.50
N TYR A 377 10.85 -6.56 12.34
CA TYR A 377 11.92 -5.56 12.22
C TYR A 377 11.71 -4.58 11.05
N GLY A 378 12.05 -3.32 11.30
CA GLY A 378 12.35 -2.35 10.26
C GLY A 378 13.85 -2.35 9.96
N LEU A 379 14.23 -2.57 8.71
CA LEU A 379 15.63 -2.64 8.28
C LEU A 379 16.00 -1.43 7.43
N LEU A 380 17.22 -0.93 7.62
CA LEU A 380 17.85 0.01 6.70
C LEU A 380 18.92 -0.75 5.90
N LEU A 381 18.85 -0.69 4.58
CA LEU A 381 19.77 -1.39 3.68
C LEU A 381 20.59 -0.40 2.85
N ASP A 382 21.84 -0.77 2.55
CA ASP A 382 22.68 -0.19 1.51
C ASP A 382 22.41 -0.94 0.19
N ILE A 383 22.01 -0.21 -0.84
CA ILE A 383 21.71 -0.71 -2.18
C ILE A 383 22.62 -0.08 -3.25
N THR A 384 23.78 0.44 -2.87
CA THR A 384 24.75 1.03 -3.81
C THR A 384 25.33 0.00 -4.79
N ASP A 385 25.38 -1.26 -4.39
CA ASP A 385 25.50 -2.43 -5.27
C ASP A 385 24.12 -3.11 -5.37
N PRO A 386 23.41 -2.92 -6.48
CA PRO A 386 22.03 -3.42 -6.61
C PRO A 386 21.94 -4.96 -6.57
N ALA A 387 23.00 -5.67 -6.91
CA ALA A 387 23.02 -7.13 -6.85
C ALA A 387 23.28 -7.66 -5.43
N HIS A 388 23.90 -6.88 -4.55
CA HIS A 388 24.34 -7.32 -3.22
C HIS A 388 23.94 -6.33 -2.13
N PRO A 389 22.63 -6.12 -1.87
CA PRO A 389 22.17 -5.26 -0.78
C PRO A 389 22.68 -5.74 0.57
N LYS A 390 23.00 -4.79 1.46
CA LYS A 390 23.56 -5.07 2.79
C LYS A 390 22.72 -4.36 3.86
N ARG A 391 22.40 -5.06 4.95
CA ARG A 391 21.77 -4.42 6.11
C ARG A 391 22.77 -3.49 6.81
N ILE A 392 22.34 -2.26 7.08
CA ILE A 392 23.10 -1.23 7.81
C ILE A 392 22.60 -1.13 9.24
N ALA A 393 21.27 -1.14 9.43
CA ALA A 393 20.61 -1.01 10.72
C ALA A 393 19.34 -1.85 10.78
N ALA A 394 18.88 -2.11 11.98
CA ALA A 394 17.61 -2.75 12.28
C ALA A 394 16.99 -2.08 13.51
N ALA A 395 15.67 -1.94 13.50
CA ALA A 395 14.86 -1.52 14.63
C ALA A 395 13.74 -2.52 14.85
N SER A 396 13.37 -2.78 16.10
CA SER A 396 12.20 -3.56 16.48
C SER A 396 11.32 -2.76 17.43
N ASP A 397 10.05 -3.10 17.51
CA ASP A 397 9.08 -2.42 18.36
C ASP A 397 8.10 -3.46 18.92
N SER A 398 7.95 -3.47 20.25
CA SER A 398 7.02 -4.38 20.92
C SER A 398 5.54 -4.03 20.71
N ASN A 399 5.23 -2.85 20.15
CA ASN A 399 3.87 -2.45 19.80
C ASN A 399 3.46 -2.91 18.40
N PHE A 400 4.43 -3.31 17.55
CA PHE A 400 4.15 -3.75 16.20
C PHE A 400 3.94 -5.25 16.13
N SER A 401 2.85 -5.64 15.45
CA SER A 401 2.53 -7.05 15.18
C SER A 401 3.11 -7.50 13.84
N TYR A 402 3.00 -6.67 12.82
CA TYR A 402 3.42 -7.04 11.46
C TYR A 402 4.00 -5.85 10.70
N TRP A 403 5.33 -5.77 10.65
CA TRP A 403 6.03 -4.76 9.88
C TRP A 403 5.77 -4.96 8.39
N HIS A 404 5.05 -4.01 7.77
CA HIS A 404 4.48 -4.16 6.44
C HIS A 404 5.22 -3.37 5.37
N SER A 405 5.26 -2.04 5.48
CA SER A 405 5.85 -1.16 4.48
C SER A 405 6.77 -0.12 5.09
N ALA A 406 7.59 0.52 4.25
CA ALA A 406 8.48 1.61 4.64
C ALA A 406 8.33 2.78 3.67
N THR A 407 8.46 4.01 4.17
CA THR A 407 8.45 5.22 3.36
C THR A 407 9.50 6.20 3.86
N PHE A 408 10.43 6.62 2.99
CA PHE A 408 11.36 7.70 3.30
C PHE A 408 10.71 9.06 3.09
N ASN A 409 11.15 10.08 3.81
CA ASN A 409 10.86 11.44 3.38
C ASN A 409 11.74 11.84 2.18
N ASN A 410 11.43 12.95 1.51
CA ASN A 410 12.11 13.33 0.26
C ASN A 410 13.62 13.59 0.42
N SER A 411 14.09 13.95 1.61
CA SER A 411 15.53 14.12 1.87
C SER A 411 16.24 12.82 2.25
N GLY A 412 15.52 11.77 2.59
CA GLY A 412 16.08 10.53 3.15
C GLY A 412 16.59 10.67 4.58
N SER A 413 16.18 11.71 5.30
CA SER A 413 16.57 11.93 6.71
C SER A 413 15.59 11.33 7.71
N LYS A 414 14.43 10.90 7.24
CA LYS A 414 13.37 10.26 8.03
C LYS A 414 12.84 9.06 7.30
N MET A 415 12.32 8.11 8.07
CA MET A 415 11.65 6.92 7.56
C MET A 415 10.47 6.57 8.47
N LEU A 416 9.41 6.10 7.86
CA LEU A 416 8.20 5.62 8.50
C LEU A 416 8.05 4.14 8.17
N PHE A 417 7.61 3.33 9.14
CA PHE A 417 7.19 1.95 8.95
C PHE A 417 5.74 1.79 9.36
N SER A 418 4.96 1.02 8.62
CA SER A 418 3.57 0.70 8.95
C SER A 418 3.45 -0.67 9.63
N ASP A 419 2.52 -0.79 10.59
CA ASP A 419 2.11 -2.03 11.25
C ASP A 419 0.78 -2.51 10.66
N GLU A 420 0.83 -3.53 9.84
CA GLU A 420 -0.35 -4.19 9.28
C GLU A 420 -0.88 -5.26 10.24
N TRP A 421 -1.25 -4.89 11.43
CA TRP A 421 -1.70 -5.83 12.45
C TRP A 421 -2.65 -6.91 11.91
N GLY A 422 -2.26 -8.17 12.09
CA GLY A 422 -3.08 -9.31 11.66
C GLY A 422 -3.20 -9.48 10.15
N GLY A 423 -2.27 -8.91 9.35
CA GLY A 423 -2.30 -8.99 7.89
C GLY A 423 -3.54 -8.32 7.30
N GLY A 424 -3.88 -7.13 7.83
CA GLY A 424 -4.98 -6.31 7.32
C GLY A 424 -6.39 -6.83 7.63
N THR A 425 -6.53 -7.91 8.40
CA THR A 425 -7.82 -8.54 8.67
C THR A 425 -8.39 -8.22 10.06
N GLN A 426 -7.79 -7.26 10.78
CA GLN A 426 -8.15 -6.96 12.16
C GLN A 426 -8.66 -5.53 12.35
N PRO A 427 -9.63 -5.31 13.27
CA PRO A 427 -10.13 -3.98 13.60
C PRO A 427 -9.23 -3.35 14.68
N LYS A 428 -8.15 -2.68 14.30
CA LYS A 428 -7.22 -2.03 15.25
C LYS A 428 -7.35 -0.51 15.33
N CYS A 429 -8.44 0.07 14.79
CA CYS A 429 -8.76 1.50 14.91
C CYS A 429 -9.96 1.77 15.82
N ARG A 430 -10.34 0.84 16.71
CA ARG A 430 -11.43 1.06 17.66
C ARG A 430 -10.99 2.06 18.74
N LYS A 431 -11.94 2.71 19.38
CA LYS A 431 -11.67 3.67 20.48
C LYS A 431 -10.87 3.08 21.63
N THR A 432 -10.97 1.78 21.84
CA THR A 432 -10.32 1.02 22.89
C THR A 432 -8.95 0.48 22.54
N ASP A 433 -8.59 0.51 21.26
CA ASP A 433 -7.28 0.02 20.81
C ASP A 433 -6.15 0.99 21.20
N PRO A 434 -4.97 0.47 21.64
CA PRO A 434 -3.80 1.31 21.80
C PRO A 434 -3.46 2.09 20.53
N LYS A 435 -3.02 3.33 20.67
CA LYS A 435 -2.71 4.18 19.52
C LYS A 435 -1.48 3.70 18.74
N GLU A 436 -0.62 2.95 19.39
CA GLU A 436 0.62 2.40 18.86
C GLU A 436 0.40 1.14 18.00
N TRP A 437 -0.77 0.48 18.13
CA TRP A 437 -1.07 -0.78 17.47
C TRP A 437 -1.76 -0.57 16.11
N GLY A 438 -1.28 -1.23 15.06
CA GLY A 438 -1.77 -1.00 13.69
C GLY A 438 -1.51 0.42 13.20
N ALA A 439 -0.42 1.04 13.61
CA ALA A 439 -0.04 2.43 13.38
C ALA A 439 1.22 2.54 12.50
N ASP A 440 1.62 3.75 12.21
CA ASP A 440 2.94 4.05 11.65
C ASP A 440 3.92 4.40 12.75
N ALA A 441 5.13 3.87 12.71
CA ALA A 441 6.26 4.29 13.54
C ALA A 441 7.21 5.16 12.73
N ILE A 442 7.48 6.37 13.22
CA ILE A 442 8.32 7.38 12.56
C ILE A 442 9.71 7.38 13.19
N PHE A 443 10.73 7.32 12.34
CA PHE A 443 12.14 7.32 12.70
C PHE A 443 12.88 8.46 12.01
N THR A 444 13.89 9.03 12.68
CA THR A 444 14.93 9.84 12.04
C THR A 444 16.17 9.00 11.77
N LEU A 445 16.85 9.30 10.67
CA LEU A 445 18.11 8.66 10.30
C LEU A 445 19.29 9.53 10.76
N SER A 446 20.01 9.08 11.77
CA SER A 446 21.23 9.73 12.23
C SER A 446 22.43 9.22 11.46
N GLY A 447 23.18 10.14 10.82
CA GLY A 447 24.34 9.78 10.00
C GLY A 447 24.04 8.81 8.86
N GLN A 448 22.78 8.68 8.45
CA GLN A 448 22.31 7.70 7.43
C GLN A 448 22.60 6.22 7.77
N SER A 449 22.84 5.92 9.04
CA SER A 449 23.26 4.58 9.48
C SER A 449 22.55 4.08 10.74
N SER A 450 21.71 4.89 11.40
CA SER A 450 20.94 4.48 12.56
C SER A 450 19.51 4.99 12.51
N LEU A 451 18.58 4.20 13.03
CA LEU A 451 17.16 4.50 13.16
C LEU A 451 16.88 4.96 14.59
N GLN A 452 16.33 6.16 14.73
CA GLN A 452 15.95 6.74 16.04
C GLN A 452 14.46 7.00 16.04
N PHE A 453 13.72 6.22 16.85
CA PHE A 453 12.27 6.37 17.02
C PHE A 453 11.89 7.79 17.48
N GLN A 454 10.82 8.33 16.93
CA GLN A 454 10.31 9.66 17.24
C GLN A 454 8.87 9.62 17.78
N SER A 455 7.94 9.01 17.06
CA SER A 455 6.52 8.95 17.44
C SER A 455 5.77 7.91 16.61
N TYR A 456 4.50 7.72 16.96
CA TYR A 456 3.53 7.00 16.14
C TYR A 456 2.56 7.96 15.48
N TYR A 457 2.08 7.56 14.29
CA TYR A 457 0.92 8.16 13.65
C TYR A 457 -0.17 7.10 13.46
N LYS A 458 -1.41 7.47 13.77
CA LYS A 458 -2.61 6.68 13.52
C LYS A 458 -3.77 7.60 13.14
N LEU A 459 -4.65 7.16 12.28
CA LEU A 459 -5.85 7.93 11.94
C LEU A 459 -6.65 8.27 13.21
N SER A 460 -7.27 9.46 13.23
CA SER A 460 -7.86 10.00 14.46
C SER A 460 -9.27 9.50 14.75
N ALA A 461 -10.02 9.06 13.72
CA ALA A 461 -11.40 8.61 13.87
C ALA A 461 -11.46 7.15 14.33
N PRO A 462 -12.15 6.84 15.46
CA PRO A 462 -12.40 5.46 15.82
C PRO A 462 -13.36 4.79 14.82
N GLN A 463 -13.00 3.58 14.41
CA GLN A 463 -13.75 2.74 13.49
C GLN A 463 -14.54 1.66 14.25
N LEU A 464 -15.46 0.99 13.55
CA LEU A 464 -16.30 -0.08 14.12
C LEU A 464 -15.54 -1.41 14.21
N PRO A 465 -15.97 -2.35 15.06
CA PRO A 465 -15.42 -3.71 15.09
C PRO A 465 -15.59 -4.50 13.79
N SER A 466 -16.53 -4.10 12.92
CA SER A 466 -16.76 -4.70 11.60
C SER A 466 -15.86 -4.14 10.49
N GLU A 467 -14.98 -3.20 10.83
CA GLU A 467 -14.05 -2.58 9.88
C GLU A 467 -12.62 -3.06 10.13
N ASN A 468 -12.03 -3.76 9.15
CA ASN A 468 -10.59 -3.97 9.18
C ASN A 468 -9.89 -2.61 9.00
N CYS A 469 -9.05 -2.24 9.93
CA CYS A 469 -8.40 -0.94 9.94
C CYS A 469 -7.05 -1.02 10.64
N VAL A 470 -5.99 -0.85 9.84
CA VAL A 470 -4.58 -0.76 10.23
C VAL A 470 -3.83 0.08 9.19
N ALA A 471 -2.62 0.54 9.52
CA ALA A 471 -1.75 1.23 8.57
C ALA A 471 -1.33 0.29 7.42
N HIS A 472 -1.42 0.77 6.18
CA HIS A 472 -1.05 0.02 4.99
C HIS A 472 -0.23 0.89 4.01
N ASN A 473 -0.34 0.67 2.69
CA ASN A 473 0.50 1.33 1.70
C ASN A 473 0.10 2.78 1.42
N GLY A 474 1.12 3.61 1.19
CA GLY A 474 0.95 5.00 0.82
C GLY A 474 2.18 5.60 0.16
N SER A 475 2.09 6.85 -0.27
CA SER A 475 3.21 7.58 -0.84
C SER A 475 3.27 9.03 -0.40
N LEU A 476 4.46 9.62 -0.53
CA LEU A 476 4.62 11.06 -0.37
C LEU A 476 3.83 11.83 -1.42
N ILE A 477 3.27 12.95 -1.00
CA ILE A 477 2.77 14.01 -1.86
C ILE A 477 3.86 15.07 -1.98
N PRO A 478 4.29 15.49 -3.17
CA PRO A 478 5.44 16.39 -3.33
C PRO A 478 5.11 17.84 -2.97
N ILE A 479 4.72 18.08 -1.72
CA ILE A 479 4.57 19.44 -1.19
C ILE A 479 5.97 20.01 -0.92
N PRO A 480 6.34 21.14 -1.54
CA PRO A 480 7.70 21.65 -1.40
C PRO A 480 8.05 21.98 0.06
N GLY A 481 9.20 21.45 0.53
CA GLY A 481 9.70 21.72 1.86
C GLY A 481 8.89 21.15 3.02
N ARG A 482 8.01 20.18 2.75
CA ARG A 482 7.19 19.46 3.75
C ARG A 482 7.18 17.97 3.45
N ASP A 483 7.02 17.18 4.50
CA ASP A 483 6.84 15.74 4.39
C ASP A 483 5.35 15.44 4.60
N VAL A 484 4.61 15.34 3.50
CA VAL A 484 3.17 15.04 3.47
C VAL A 484 2.97 13.70 2.77
N MET A 485 2.15 12.83 3.34
CA MET A 485 1.89 11.50 2.84
C MET A 485 0.38 11.25 2.71
N ALA A 486 -0.02 10.56 1.65
CA ALA A 486 -1.31 9.88 1.56
C ALA A 486 -1.13 8.41 1.90
N GLN A 487 -2.01 7.85 2.73
CA GLN A 487 -1.92 6.47 3.20
C GLN A 487 -3.28 5.81 3.29
N ALA A 488 -3.29 4.52 2.96
CA ALA A 488 -4.43 3.63 3.07
C ALA A 488 -4.52 3.05 4.49
N TRP A 489 -5.76 2.90 4.97
CA TRP A 489 -6.10 2.32 6.28
C TRP A 489 -7.18 1.24 6.14
N TYR A 490 -7.19 0.52 5.04
CA TYR A 490 -8.26 -0.43 4.71
C TYR A 490 -9.65 0.22 4.78
N GLN A 491 -10.60 -0.33 5.55
CA GLN A 491 -11.93 0.26 5.75
C GLN A 491 -11.90 1.55 6.59
N GLY A 492 -10.79 1.89 7.25
CA GLY A 492 -10.58 3.21 7.85
C GLY A 492 -10.32 4.32 6.81
N GLY A 493 -10.32 3.99 5.52
CA GLY A 493 -10.26 4.94 4.43
C GLY A 493 -8.86 5.42 4.06
N VAL A 494 -8.77 6.67 3.65
CA VAL A 494 -7.55 7.37 3.21
C VAL A 494 -7.26 8.51 4.16
N SER A 495 -6.06 8.55 4.71
CA SER A 495 -5.56 9.67 5.49
C SER A 495 -4.45 10.39 4.76
N VAL A 496 -4.49 11.73 4.75
CA VAL A 496 -3.38 12.59 4.32
C VAL A 496 -2.84 13.28 5.55
N PHE A 497 -1.58 13.09 5.84
CA PHE A 497 -0.97 13.65 7.05
C PHE A 497 0.39 14.30 6.78
N ASP A 498 0.70 15.31 7.58
CA ASP A 498 1.97 16.02 7.60
C ASP A 498 2.82 15.48 8.75
N TRP A 499 4.00 14.95 8.44
CA TRP A 499 5.00 14.45 9.37
C TRP A 499 6.34 15.19 9.25
N THR A 500 6.28 16.45 8.77
CA THR A 500 7.44 17.35 8.71
C THR A 500 8.09 17.46 10.08
N ASP A 501 7.30 17.60 11.15
CA ASP A 501 7.75 17.36 12.52
C ASP A 501 7.52 15.87 12.86
N PRO A 502 8.59 15.05 12.92
CA PRO A 502 8.44 13.62 13.14
C PRO A 502 7.95 13.26 14.56
N LYS A 503 7.89 14.22 15.49
CA LYS A 503 7.37 14.01 16.85
C LYS A 503 5.87 14.30 16.97
N HIS A 504 5.33 15.12 16.06
CA HIS A 504 3.95 15.59 16.10
C HIS A 504 3.30 15.49 14.71
N PRO A 505 3.18 14.27 14.12
CA PRO A 505 2.49 14.08 12.86
C PRO A 505 1.02 14.50 12.99
N LYS A 506 0.45 15.05 11.92
CA LYS A 506 -0.89 15.62 11.97
C LYS A 506 -1.69 15.29 10.73
N GLU A 507 -2.91 14.74 10.89
CA GLU A 507 -3.87 14.58 9.80
C GLU A 507 -4.32 15.94 9.27
N ILE A 508 -4.31 16.10 7.95
CA ILE A 508 -4.65 17.36 7.27
C ILE A 508 -5.77 17.22 6.24
N ALA A 509 -6.07 15.99 5.85
CA ALA A 509 -7.19 15.65 4.96
C ALA A 509 -7.52 14.16 5.11
N TYR A 510 -8.75 13.77 4.78
CA TYR A 510 -9.16 12.38 4.76
C TYR A 510 -10.34 12.14 3.82
N PHE A 511 -10.50 10.87 3.44
CA PHE A 511 -11.71 10.30 2.88
C PHE A 511 -11.98 8.95 3.56
N ASP A 512 -13.25 8.69 3.87
CA ASP A 512 -13.65 7.43 4.48
C ASP A 512 -15.02 6.99 3.92
N ARG A 513 -15.22 5.68 3.89
CA ARG A 513 -16.49 5.03 3.57
C ARG A 513 -16.87 4.07 4.68
N GLY A 514 -18.17 3.99 4.97
CA GLY A 514 -18.68 3.01 5.91
C GLY A 514 -18.36 1.57 5.53
N PRO A 515 -18.43 0.66 6.51
CA PRO A 515 -18.06 -0.74 6.34
C PRO A 515 -18.82 -1.45 5.21
N LEU A 516 -18.27 -2.53 4.73
CA LEU A 516 -18.94 -3.39 3.74
C LEU A 516 -20.20 -4.04 4.34
N ASP A 517 -20.08 -4.54 5.56
CA ASP A 517 -21.15 -5.19 6.32
C ASP A 517 -21.29 -4.55 7.71
N PRO A 518 -22.51 -4.37 8.25
CA PRO A 518 -22.73 -3.73 9.55
C PRO A 518 -22.26 -4.57 10.74
N GLU A 519 -22.20 -5.89 10.61
CA GLU A 519 -21.99 -6.82 11.71
C GLU A 519 -20.76 -7.72 11.50
N LYS A 520 -20.41 -8.01 10.25
CA LYS A 520 -19.31 -8.90 9.91
C LYS A 520 -18.07 -8.12 9.54
N LEU A 521 -16.95 -8.56 10.04
CA LEU A 521 -15.64 -8.09 9.61
C LEU A 521 -15.30 -8.75 8.27
N GLU A 522 -15.40 -7.98 7.19
CA GLU A 522 -15.00 -8.39 5.84
C GLU A 522 -13.73 -7.64 5.42
N LEU A 523 -12.87 -8.28 4.62
CA LEU A 523 -11.70 -7.62 4.06
C LEU A 523 -12.15 -6.60 3.00
N GLY A 524 -11.92 -5.32 3.26
CA GLY A 524 -12.32 -4.24 2.36
C GLY A 524 -11.56 -2.95 2.60
N GLY A 525 -12.00 -1.89 1.93
CA GLY A 525 -11.38 -0.58 1.98
C GLY A 525 -10.15 -0.47 1.08
N TYR A 526 -9.26 0.45 1.40
CA TYR A 526 -8.12 0.77 0.53
C TYR A 526 -6.91 -0.13 0.80
N TRP A 527 -6.47 -0.87 -0.24
CA TRP A 527 -5.18 -1.57 -0.26
C TRP A 527 -4.02 -0.58 -0.28
N SER A 528 -4.10 0.43 -1.14
CA SER A 528 -3.04 1.43 -1.28
C SER A 528 -3.58 2.78 -1.73
N THR A 529 -2.84 3.84 -1.43
CA THR A 529 -3.10 5.19 -1.92
C THR A 529 -1.82 5.88 -2.34
N TYR A 530 -1.74 6.28 -3.62
CA TYR A 530 -0.53 6.88 -4.18
C TYR A 530 -0.80 8.19 -4.88
N TRP A 531 0.09 9.16 -4.68
CA TRP A 531 0.10 10.37 -5.47
C TRP A 531 0.79 10.12 -6.82
N TYR A 532 0.10 10.47 -7.90
CA TYR A 532 0.66 10.43 -9.24
C TYR A 532 0.17 11.62 -10.07
N ASN A 533 1.12 12.43 -10.55
CA ASN A 533 0.91 13.54 -11.51
C ASN A 533 -0.22 14.52 -11.16
N GLY A 534 -0.47 14.77 -9.87
CA GLY A 534 -1.41 15.78 -9.38
C GLY A 534 -2.70 15.25 -8.76
N TYR A 535 -2.86 13.92 -8.72
CA TYR A 535 -3.99 13.22 -8.10
C TYR A 535 -3.51 12.17 -7.11
N ILE A 536 -4.38 11.78 -6.20
CA ILE A 536 -4.20 10.63 -5.31
C ILE A 536 -5.11 9.52 -5.83
N TYR A 537 -4.55 8.35 -6.09
CA TYR A 537 -5.26 7.17 -6.55
C TYR A 537 -5.33 6.16 -5.43
N GLY A 538 -6.53 5.66 -5.16
CA GLY A 538 -6.78 4.62 -4.16
C GLY A 538 -7.22 3.32 -4.81
N SER A 539 -6.49 2.23 -4.58
CA SER A 539 -6.95 0.88 -4.93
C SER A 539 -7.87 0.38 -3.83
N GLU A 540 -9.14 0.37 -4.12
CA GLU A 540 -10.14 -0.15 -3.18
C GLU A 540 -10.40 -1.65 -3.48
N ILE A 541 -10.28 -2.47 -2.44
CA ILE A 541 -10.23 -3.93 -2.51
C ILE A 541 -11.43 -4.50 -3.27
N THR A 542 -12.63 -4.00 -2.98
CA THR A 542 -13.89 -4.54 -3.52
C THR A 542 -14.61 -3.57 -4.45
N ARG A 543 -14.36 -2.26 -4.31
CA ARG A 543 -15.12 -1.20 -5.01
C ARG A 543 -14.39 -0.63 -6.22
N GLY A 544 -13.10 -0.97 -6.44
CA GLY A 544 -12.36 -0.65 -7.66
C GLY A 544 -11.30 0.44 -7.51
N LEU A 545 -11.33 1.48 -8.36
CA LEU A 545 -10.34 2.55 -8.39
C LEU A 545 -11.01 3.88 -8.05
N ASP A 546 -10.53 4.52 -6.99
CA ASP A 546 -10.93 5.87 -6.62
C ASP A 546 -9.83 6.88 -6.92
N VAL A 547 -10.22 8.09 -7.29
CA VAL A 547 -9.30 9.20 -7.58
C VAL A 547 -9.69 10.41 -6.76
N PHE A 548 -8.72 11.02 -6.07
CA PHE A 548 -8.92 12.17 -5.21
C PHE A 548 -8.10 13.36 -5.65
N GLU A 549 -8.63 14.56 -5.39
CA GLU A 549 -7.92 15.83 -5.53
C GLU A 549 -7.76 16.50 -4.16
N LEU A 550 -6.56 17.01 -3.89
CA LEU A 550 -6.32 17.89 -2.75
C LEU A 550 -7.11 19.19 -2.90
N GLN A 551 -7.73 19.64 -1.81
CA GLN A 551 -8.42 20.92 -1.76
C GLN A 551 -7.64 21.94 -0.93
N PRO A 552 -7.60 23.21 -1.33
CA PRO A 552 -7.00 24.27 -0.52
C PRO A 552 -7.66 24.35 0.86
N SER A 553 -6.84 24.50 1.90
CA SER A 553 -7.28 24.52 3.28
C SER A 553 -6.37 25.41 4.14
N GLY A 554 -6.61 25.48 5.44
CA GLY A 554 -5.68 26.10 6.37
C GLY A 554 -4.32 25.36 6.49
N PHE A 555 -4.25 24.10 6.04
CA PHE A 555 -3.03 23.29 6.06
C PHE A 555 -2.25 23.35 4.75
N LEU A 556 -2.93 23.40 3.61
CA LEU A 556 -2.36 23.42 2.26
C LEU A 556 -2.96 24.57 1.47
N THR A 557 -2.13 25.48 1.00
CA THR A 557 -2.58 26.55 0.12
C THR A 557 -2.70 26.08 -1.33
N GLN A 558 -3.44 26.82 -2.15
CA GLN A 558 -3.50 26.56 -3.59
C GLN A 558 -2.12 26.57 -4.23
N ASN A 559 -1.21 27.47 -3.79
CA ASN A 559 0.15 27.55 -4.31
C ASN A 559 0.97 26.29 -3.97
N GLU A 560 0.82 25.72 -2.77
CA GLU A 560 1.46 24.46 -2.39
C GLU A 560 0.95 23.29 -3.24
N ILE A 561 -0.36 23.23 -3.49
CA ILE A 561 -0.99 22.21 -4.35
C ILE A 561 -0.51 22.34 -5.80
N GLU A 562 -0.47 23.56 -6.36
CA GLU A 562 0.01 23.78 -7.72
C GLU A 562 1.52 23.50 -7.86
N ALA A 563 2.30 23.80 -6.84
CA ALA A 563 3.71 23.40 -6.81
C ALA A 563 3.87 21.88 -6.79
N ALA A 564 3.04 21.15 -6.02
CA ALA A 564 3.03 19.69 -6.04
C ALA A 564 2.65 19.16 -7.44
N LYS A 565 1.63 19.70 -8.08
CA LYS A 565 1.19 19.31 -9.43
C LYS A 565 2.24 19.58 -10.51
N SER A 566 3.21 20.47 -10.27
CA SER A 566 4.30 20.73 -11.22
C SER A 566 5.33 19.60 -11.29
N VAL A 567 5.40 18.76 -10.26
CA VAL A 567 6.21 17.52 -10.28
C VAL A 567 5.53 16.50 -11.18
N LYS A 568 6.27 16.00 -12.18
CA LYS A 568 5.78 15.00 -13.10
C LYS A 568 6.66 13.77 -13.04
N LEU A 569 6.00 12.62 -13.03
CA LEU A 569 6.63 11.31 -13.02
C LEU A 569 6.27 10.59 -14.32
N ASP A 570 7.26 9.98 -14.97
CA ASP A 570 7.03 9.13 -16.14
C ASP A 570 6.43 7.79 -15.73
N TYR A 571 6.78 7.31 -14.54
CA TYR A 571 6.24 6.11 -13.92
C TYR A 571 6.33 6.21 -12.39
N PHE A 572 5.53 5.41 -11.71
CA PHE A 572 5.60 5.20 -10.26
C PHE A 572 5.31 3.74 -9.94
N ASN A 573 6.10 3.17 -9.04
CA ASN A 573 5.93 1.81 -8.56
C ASN A 573 5.74 1.81 -7.05
N THR A 574 4.93 0.90 -6.57
CA THR A 574 4.91 0.50 -5.17
C THR A 574 6.32 0.15 -4.73
N GLN A 575 6.68 0.38 -3.48
CA GLN A 575 8.04 0.21 -2.94
C GLN A 575 9.15 0.93 -3.74
N GLY A 576 8.77 1.91 -4.57
CA GLY A 576 9.69 2.75 -5.34
C GLY A 576 9.69 4.19 -4.84
N GLN A 577 10.73 4.61 -4.10
CA GLN A 577 10.85 5.99 -3.64
C GLN A 577 11.55 6.85 -4.69
N VAL A 578 10.84 7.88 -5.17
CA VAL A 578 11.37 8.88 -6.09
C VAL A 578 11.82 10.12 -5.31
N LYS A 579 12.97 10.68 -5.69
CA LYS A 579 13.41 11.98 -5.18
C LYS A 579 12.72 13.10 -5.96
N PHE A 580 11.78 13.78 -5.32
CA PHE A 580 11.10 14.91 -5.94
C PHE A 580 12.00 16.14 -6.07
N SER A 581 11.86 16.79 -7.22
CA SER A 581 12.39 18.12 -7.49
C SER A 581 11.29 18.96 -8.13
N TRP A 582 11.28 20.25 -7.82
CA TRP A 582 10.25 21.17 -8.30
C TRP A 582 10.85 22.09 -9.35
N PRO A 583 10.24 22.20 -10.54
CA PRO A 583 10.66 23.24 -11.49
C PRO A 583 10.39 24.62 -10.93
N ALA A 584 11.31 25.56 -11.16
CA ALA A 584 11.13 26.94 -10.72
C ALA A 584 9.85 27.53 -11.30
N SER A 585 9.01 28.10 -10.46
CA SER A 585 7.72 28.67 -10.85
C SER A 585 7.24 29.71 -9.83
N TYR A 586 6.31 30.57 -10.26
CA TYR A 586 5.68 31.53 -9.34
C TYR A 586 4.84 30.82 -8.26
N SER A 587 4.20 29.72 -8.59
CA SER A 587 3.47 28.90 -7.59
C SER A 587 4.41 28.33 -6.55
N LEU A 588 5.58 27.83 -6.94
CA LEU A 588 6.59 27.32 -6.01
C LEU A 588 7.12 28.44 -5.08
N ALA A 589 7.43 29.63 -5.63
CA ALA A 589 7.85 30.76 -4.83
C ALA A 589 6.76 31.21 -3.84
N ARG A 590 5.50 31.26 -4.28
CA ARG A 590 4.36 31.59 -3.42
C ARG A 590 4.10 30.52 -2.36
N ALA A 591 4.30 29.24 -2.69
CA ALA A 591 4.19 28.15 -1.72
C ALA A 591 5.14 28.34 -0.54
N TYR A 592 6.40 28.67 -0.81
CA TYR A 592 7.35 28.98 0.28
C TYR A 592 6.97 30.23 1.05
N LEU A 593 6.42 31.27 0.41
CA LEU A 593 5.91 32.46 1.11
C LEU A 593 4.72 32.12 2.01
N ASP A 594 3.80 31.30 1.52
CA ASP A 594 2.63 30.85 2.31
C ASP A 594 3.08 30.06 3.54
N GLN A 595 4.11 29.24 3.41
CA GLN A 595 4.70 28.51 4.53
C GLN A 595 5.42 29.42 5.52
N LEU A 596 6.20 30.37 5.04
CA LEU A 596 6.88 31.37 5.87
C LEU A 596 5.88 32.24 6.64
N GLU A 597 4.77 32.61 6.01
CA GLU A 597 3.67 33.35 6.67
C GLU A 597 3.00 32.49 7.76
N ARG A 598 2.65 31.24 7.43
CA ARG A 598 2.00 30.30 8.37
C ARG A 598 2.86 29.97 9.59
N SER A 599 4.19 29.89 9.41
CA SER A 599 5.15 29.62 10.48
C SER A 599 5.68 30.87 11.18
N SER A 600 5.31 32.07 10.76
CA SER A 600 5.96 33.32 11.16
C SER A 600 7.49 33.30 10.92
N GLY A 601 7.93 32.57 9.90
CA GLY A 601 9.34 32.35 9.55
C GLY A 601 10.02 33.57 8.92
N LEU A 602 9.23 34.54 8.43
CA LEU A 602 9.67 35.82 7.88
C LEU A 602 8.66 36.90 8.28
N ASP A 603 9.10 38.14 8.43
CA ASP A 603 8.22 39.24 8.82
C ASP A 603 7.14 39.52 7.76
N ALA A 604 5.94 39.91 8.22
CA ALA A 604 4.77 40.11 7.36
C ALA A 604 4.98 41.20 6.29
N GLY A 605 5.75 42.27 6.63
CA GLY A 605 6.05 43.35 5.69
C GLY A 605 6.91 42.87 4.53
N THR A 606 7.92 42.06 4.81
CA THR A 606 8.78 41.46 3.78
C THR A 606 8.00 40.43 2.92
N ILE A 607 7.14 39.62 3.53
CA ILE A 607 6.25 38.71 2.79
C ILE A 607 5.35 39.49 1.83
N ALA A 608 4.68 40.54 2.30
CA ALA A 608 3.79 41.37 1.48
C ALA A 608 4.53 42.02 0.30
N ARG A 609 5.73 42.60 0.55
CA ARG A 609 6.57 43.19 -0.50
C ARG A 609 6.97 42.12 -1.53
N THR A 610 7.44 40.95 -1.08
CA THR A 610 7.86 39.85 -1.93
C THR A 610 6.72 39.38 -2.83
N ARG A 611 5.49 39.22 -2.30
CA ARG A 611 4.29 38.86 -3.07
C ARG A 611 4.01 39.92 -4.16
N SER A 612 4.11 41.21 -3.80
CA SER A 612 3.90 42.32 -4.76
C SER A 612 4.93 42.30 -5.89
N GLU A 613 6.22 42.15 -5.56
CA GLU A 613 7.30 42.10 -6.58
C GLU A 613 7.20 40.86 -7.46
N LEU A 614 6.86 39.68 -6.93
CA LEU A 614 6.59 38.47 -7.72
C LEU A 614 5.43 38.70 -8.69
N ALA A 615 4.34 39.33 -8.25
CA ALA A 615 3.20 39.64 -9.11
C ALA A 615 3.53 40.63 -10.23
N LYS A 616 4.45 41.60 -9.98
CA LYS A 616 4.95 42.50 -11.01
C LYS A 616 5.86 41.77 -12.00
N ALA A 617 6.77 40.94 -11.52
CA ALA A 617 7.68 40.15 -12.36
C ALA A 617 6.90 39.18 -13.26
N GLU A 618 5.84 38.55 -12.76
CA GLU A 618 4.99 37.64 -13.52
C GLU A 618 4.29 38.32 -14.72
N LYS A 619 3.93 39.60 -14.56
CA LYS A 619 3.33 40.43 -15.62
C LYS A 619 4.34 41.07 -16.55
N SER A 620 5.62 40.98 -16.26
CA SER A 620 6.72 41.57 -16.99
C SER A 620 7.41 40.55 -17.91
N SER A 621 8.16 41.02 -18.92
CA SER A 621 8.95 40.17 -19.81
C SER A 621 10.35 40.72 -20.02
N GLY A 622 11.23 39.92 -20.60
CA GLY A 622 12.58 40.30 -21.01
C GLY A 622 13.44 40.89 -19.88
N SER A 623 14.23 41.92 -20.18
CA SER A 623 15.15 42.54 -19.21
C SER A 623 14.46 43.15 -18.01
N GLY A 624 13.24 43.67 -18.15
CA GLY A 624 12.45 44.21 -17.06
C GLY A 624 12.08 43.15 -16.02
N LYS A 625 11.64 41.96 -16.45
CA LYS A 625 11.39 40.81 -15.58
C LYS A 625 12.65 40.39 -14.83
N ASN A 626 13.77 40.25 -15.57
CA ASN A 626 15.04 39.83 -14.95
C ASN A 626 15.55 40.82 -13.91
N ALA A 627 15.41 42.13 -14.16
CA ALA A 627 15.79 43.16 -13.20
C ALA A 627 14.94 43.12 -11.92
N LEU A 628 13.62 42.86 -12.05
CA LEU A 628 12.74 42.70 -10.88
C LEU A 628 13.12 41.47 -10.06
N LEU A 629 13.32 40.32 -10.71
CA LEU A 629 13.69 39.07 -10.02
C LEU A 629 15.07 39.20 -9.35
N SER A 630 16.08 39.77 -10.03
CA SER A 630 17.42 39.99 -9.45
C SER A 630 17.37 40.88 -8.21
N ARG A 631 16.57 41.97 -8.24
CA ARG A 631 16.37 42.84 -7.08
C ARG A 631 15.71 42.08 -5.94
N LEU A 632 14.70 41.28 -6.25
CA LEU A 632 13.99 40.48 -5.26
C LEU A 632 14.90 39.46 -4.60
N VAL A 633 15.76 38.77 -5.36
CA VAL A 633 16.80 37.88 -4.79
C VAL A 633 17.68 38.62 -3.80
N SER A 634 18.23 39.80 -4.16
CA SER A 634 19.06 40.57 -3.26
C SER A 634 18.31 40.98 -1.97
N GLN A 635 17.04 41.34 -2.07
CA GLN A 635 16.21 41.67 -0.91
C GLN A 635 15.99 40.46 0.01
N LEU A 636 15.74 39.26 -0.58
CA LEU A 636 15.57 38.02 0.18
C LEU A 636 16.87 37.58 0.85
N GLU A 637 18.02 37.73 0.19
CA GLU A 637 19.34 37.44 0.79
C GLU A 637 19.63 38.33 2.02
N VAL A 638 19.24 39.60 1.97
CA VAL A 638 19.32 40.49 3.14
C VAL A 638 18.36 40.06 4.24
N ALA A 639 17.12 39.67 3.86
CA ALA A 639 16.08 39.27 4.80
C ALA A 639 16.41 37.96 5.55
N VAL A 640 17.31 37.14 5.04
CA VAL A 640 17.80 35.92 5.73
C VAL A 640 18.30 36.22 7.13
N ASN A 641 19.02 37.35 7.33
CA ASN A 641 19.63 37.68 8.62
C ASN A 641 18.62 37.98 9.75
N GLY A 642 17.39 38.35 9.39
CA GLY A 642 16.34 38.65 10.37
C GLY A 642 15.19 37.59 10.37
N ALA A 643 15.30 36.54 9.55
CA ALA A 643 14.28 35.53 9.41
C ALA A 643 14.37 34.47 10.51
N ALA A 644 13.22 34.05 11.05
CA ALA A 644 13.15 32.91 11.97
C ALA A 644 13.40 31.57 11.24
N ASP A 645 13.02 31.47 9.94
CA ASP A 645 13.32 30.32 9.08
C ASP A 645 14.29 30.72 7.95
N THR A 646 15.56 30.87 8.30
CA THR A 646 16.64 31.28 7.38
C THR A 646 16.82 30.29 6.22
N ALA A 647 16.63 29.00 6.46
CA ALA A 647 16.78 27.94 5.46
C ALA A 647 15.72 28.08 4.36
N LYS A 648 14.47 28.28 4.74
CA LYS A 648 13.36 28.42 3.78
C LYS A 648 13.45 29.74 3.00
N VAL A 649 13.90 30.83 3.62
CA VAL A 649 14.13 32.10 2.90
C VAL A 649 15.24 31.94 1.86
N ARG A 650 16.34 31.23 2.16
CA ARG A 650 17.38 30.90 1.17
C ARG A 650 16.84 30.05 0.02
N THR A 651 16.00 29.06 0.33
CA THR A 651 15.36 28.22 -0.69
C THR A 651 14.47 29.07 -1.60
N LEU A 652 13.66 29.97 -1.03
CA LEU A 652 12.83 30.92 -1.79
C LEU A 652 13.69 31.81 -2.70
N ALA A 653 14.79 32.38 -2.19
CA ALA A 653 15.70 33.18 -2.99
C ALA A 653 16.28 32.36 -4.17
N GLY A 654 16.66 31.11 -3.91
CA GLY A 654 17.11 30.18 -4.96
C GLY A 654 16.07 29.90 -6.04
N VAL A 655 14.80 29.74 -5.68
CA VAL A 655 13.69 29.56 -6.65
C VAL A 655 13.46 30.81 -7.49
N VAL A 656 13.52 31.99 -6.88
CA VAL A 656 13.34 33.28 -7.58
C VAL A 656 14.50 33.58 -8.53
N LYS A 657 15.71 33.07 -8.26
CA LYS A 657 16.91 33.26 -9.08
C LYS A 657 16.86 32.47 -10.41
N GLN A 658 16.18 31.33 -10.44
CA GLN A 658 16.04 30.49 -11.64
C GLN A 658 14.97 31.03 -12.57
#